data_f6728abad6c1942cac6506fde6a7c90a
#
_entry.id   f6728abad6c1942cac6506fde6a7c90a
#
_cell.length_a   1.000
_cell.length_b   1.000
_cell.length_c   1.000
_cell.angle_alpha   90.00
_cell.angle_beta   90.00
_cell.angle_gamma   90.00
#
_symmetry.space_group_name_H-M   'P 1'
#
loop_
_entity.id
_entity.type
_entity.pdbx_description
1 polymer ?
#
loop_
_entity_poly.entity_id
_entity_poly.type
_entity_poly.pdbx_seq_one_letter_code
_entity_poly.pdbx_strand_id
1 'polypeptide(L)'
;AADAVAAASAQLGMYGEGDGESQNYQLSWGSGSDDRASVVIGANFVKQEAVSSGDRDISQFPTPGASACDAGCSSGTPLGRFIVLGQDLTLIAPVPADEIPTLADFRPWAGAADRFNFAPFNFIQTPLKRYGVFANFRYEVADDINFTAKALWNKRKSKNQAAPIPLFLGPDGGNANLLDRISIHATNPFNPFGVTLESGVDFETGLPNGLARNYDFIGRRVVEAGPRRYNQSVDTYYGTATLDGSLTFGSREWYWDINAVYGRNKAKQKMFGNINSALLQQALGPIAACTGACVPFNVFGGEGSITEAMLDFVAFDQRDESEQRIWDLSANATGNLFELPGGPLGVAFGAEHRDQRGSFDPDPVVEAGESSDIPALPTSGRYNVDEIYAELNAPLLADRPFANLLELTGAARWTNYSTSGSTTTFKAGVNWKPIPDLRLRATWAEGFRAPTIGELFGTPSRFDQTILDPCSDLNNSGASATVRANCIAQGVPADGSYVQINPQISVITSGSEDLKPETSKSWVVGAVLSPSAIPRFSIEANYFNIKVDGAIQAIAGQTLLSRCAELADELSCDRTNRTSSGALVFIEAPLENIAGIETDGFDITLNYRTPEFLGGTLGLFWANSILRNYTLIVPATEGTTEIEREGTEQGSPDQAFPKYKSTAIFDWDAQDWGLSLTGRYISEVEESQNDNKLGSRLYVDVQGRLGLRNWEDRFEFAAGVNNLFDKDPPGCISCGHNNFDPTTYDVPGRYFYVRGTVKM
;
A
#
# COMPACT_ATOMS: atom_id res chain seq x y z
N ALA A 1 -38.72 15.37 -26.71
CA ALA A 1 -37.39 15.81 -26.40
C ALA A 1 -37.13 15.41 -24.97
N ALA A 2 -36.12 14.54 -24.74
CA ALA A 2 -35.73 14.22 -23.37
C ALA A 2 -35.13 15.48 -22.73
N ASP A 3 -35.62 15.83 -21.55
CA ASP A 3 -35.14 16.99 -20.83
C ASP A 3 -33.67 16.77 -20.43
N ALA A 4 -32.81 17.74 -20.75
CA ALA A 4 -31.44 17.73 -20.27
C ALA A 4 -31.43 17.88 -18.75
N VAL A 5 -30.72 17.01 -18.05
CA VAL A 5 -30.57 17.06 -16.58
C VAL A 5 -29.15 17.47 -16.25
N ALA A 6 -29.01 18.51 -15.49
CA ALA A 6 -27.73 18.93 -14.94
C ALA A 6 -27.73 18.82 -13.41
N ALA A 7 -26.60 18.47 -12.82
CA ALA A 7 -26.43 18.47 -11.38
C ALA A 7 -25.06 19.08 -11.01
N ALA A 8 -25.05 19.84 -9.93
CA ALA A 8 -23.82 20.38 -9.35
C ALA A 8 -23.84 20.12 -7.84
N SER A 9 -22.69 19.73 -7.28
CA SER A 9 -22.51 19.62 -5.83
C SER A 9 -21.18 20.22 -5.39
N ALA A 10 -21.18 20.78 -4.19
CA ALA A 10 -19.99 21.29 -3.51
C ALA A 10 -20.01 20.80 -2.06
N GLN A 11 -18.92 20.19 -1.62
CA GLN A 11 -18.71 19.78 -0.24
C GLN A 11 -17.43 20.39 0.28
N LEU A 12 -17.49 20.95 1.48
CA LEU A 12 -16.36 21.47 2.25
C LEU A 12 -16.30 20.75 3.58
N GLY A 13 -15.09 20.45 4.05
CA GLY A 13 -14.91 19.80 5.35
C GLY A 13 -13.53 20.04 5.93
N MET A 14 -13.38 19.80 7.25
CA MET A 14 -12.12 19.96 7.99
C MET A 14 -12.19 19.17 9.30
N TYR A 15 -11.02 18.85 9.86
CA TYR A 15 -10.94 18.28 11.21
C TYR A 15 -11.19 19.33 12.29
N GLY A 16 -11.55 18.86 13.49
CA GLY A 16 -11.83 19.72 14.65
C GLY A 16 -10.66 20.55 15.12
N GLU A 17 -9.42 20.08 14.86
CA GLU A 17 -8.17 20.77 15.11
C GLU A 17 -7.90 21.95 14.15
N GLY A 18 -8.72 22.12 13.12
CA GLY A 18 -8.62 23.20 12.15
C GLY A 18 -7.66 22.90 10.99
N ASP A 19 -7.38 21.63 10.73
CA ASP A 19 -6.51 21.15 9.67
C ASP A 19 -7.23 20.18 8.71
N GLY A 20 -6.50 19.58 7.76
CA GLY A 20 -7.01 18.58 6.82
C GLY A 20 -8.19 19.07 5.99
N GLU A 21 -8.26 20.36 5.67
CA GLU A 21 -9.33 20.93 4.86
C GLU A 21 -9.55 20.13 3.58
N SER A 22 -10.82 19.83 3.28
CA SER A 22 -11.20 19.18 2.04
C SER A 22 -12.24 19.97 1.25
N GLN A 23 -12.13 19.89 -0.06
CA GLN A 23 -13.05 20.50 -1.02
C GLN A 23 -13.35 19.48 -2.10
N ASN A 24 -14.65 19.25 -2.37
CA ASN A 24 -15.09 18.34 -3.42
C ASN A 24 -16.18 19.03 -4.24
N TYR A 25 -15.92 19.24 -5.53
CA TYR A 25 -16.84 19.84 -6.48
C TYR A 25 -17.13 18.82 -7.58
N GLN A 26 -18.41 18.66 -7.90
CA GLN A 26 -18.86 17.76 -8.95
C GLN A 26 -19.89 18.47 -9.83
N LEU A 27 -19.75 18.28 -11.14
CA LEU A 27 -20.66 18.75 -12.15
C LEU A 27 -21.02 17.56 -13.05
N SER A 28 -22.27 17.43 -13.41
CA SER A 28 -22.71 16.48 -14.42
C SER A 28 -23.83 17.06 -15.27
N TRP A 29 -23.82 16.67 -16.52
CA TRP A 29 -24.87 17.02 -17.47
C TRP A 29 -25.17 15.79 -18.31
N GLY A 30 -26.43 15.54 -18.55
CA GLY A 30 -26.91 14.45 -19.39
C GLY A 30 -28.08 14.89 -20.25
N SER A 31 -28.13 14.37 -21.45
CA SER A 31 -29.24 14.54 -22.37
C SER A 31 -29.44 13.26 -23.16
N GLY A 32 -30.69 12.95 -23.48
CA GLY A 32 -31.04 11.83 -24.32
C GLY A 32 -32.16 12.22 -25.29
N SER A 33 -32.26 11.55 -26.42
CA SER A 33 -33.29 11.77 -27.45
C SER A 33 -33.95 10.45 -27.81
N ASP A 34 -35.24 10.34 -27.53
CA ASP A 34 -36.15 9.28 -27.99
C ASP A 34 -35.58 7.84 -27.89
N ASP A 35 -34.95 7.51 -26.78
CA ASP A 35 -34.26 6.25 -26.50
C ASP A 35 -33.10 5.88 -27.47
N ARG A 36 -32.92 6.63 -28.57
CA ARG A 36 -31.90 6.36 -29.59
C ARG A 36 -30.49 6.85 -29.24
N ALA A 37 -30.41 7.96 -28.55
CA ALA A 37 -29.09 8.52 -28.19
C ALA A 37 -29.11 9.10 -26.78
N SER A 38 -28.06 8.88 -26.04
CA SER A 38 -27.86 9.56 -24.76
C SER A 38 -26.39 9.91 -24.56
N VAL A 39 -26.16 11.03 -23.91
CA VAL A 39 -24.84 11.48 -23.50
C VAL A 39 -24.87 11.96 -22.06
N VAL A 40 -23.86 11.53 -21.30
CA VAL A 40 -23.62 12.04 -19.94
C VAL A 40 -22.17 12.49 -19.86
N ILE A 41 -21.96 13.72 -19.44
CA ILE A 41 -20.61 14.28 -19.23
C ILE A 41 -20.53 14.75 -17.78
N GLY A 42 -19.41 14.47 -17.11
CA GLY A 42 -19.19 14.97 -15.78
C GLY A 42 -17.75 15.39 -15.54
N ALA A 43 -17.59 16.29 -14.60
CA ALA A 43 -16.29 16.74 -14.11
C ALA A 43 -16.28 16.77 -12.59
N ASN A 44 -15.15 16.44 -12.00
CA ASN A 44 -14.94 16.53 -10.56
C ASN A 44 -13.58 17.13 -10.22
N PHE A 45 -13.56 17.86 -9.12
CA PHE A 45 -12.34 18.38 -8.50
C PHE A 45 -12.37 18.04 -7.01
N VAL A 46 -11.29 17.43 -6.53
CA VAL A 46 -11.07 17.16 -5.10
C VAL A 46 -9.76 17.79 -4.69
N LYS A 47 -9.78 18.50 -3.57
CA LYS A 47 -8.60 19.00 -2.88
C LYS A 47 -8.67 18.55 -1.44
N GLN A 48 -7.57 18.06 -0.92
CA GLN A 48 -7.37 17.65 0.48
C GLN A 48 -6.05 18.23 0.94
N GLU A 49 -6.04 18.89 2.10
CA GLU A 49 -4.83 19.40 2.73
C GLU A 49 -4.21 18.36 3.67
N ALA A 50 -2.96 18.58 4.07
CA ALA A 50 -2.23 17.70 4.95
C ALA A 50 -2.78 17.70 6.38
N VAL A 51 -2.58 16.58 7.08
CA VAL A 51 -2.57 16.50 8.55
C VAL A 51 -1.17 16.04 8.96
N SER A 52 -0.47 16.83 9.75
CA SER A 52 0.87 16.51 10.24
C SER A 52 0.82 15.51 11.39
N SER A 53 1.80 14.61 11.46
CA SER A 53 1.98 13.73 12.63
C SER A 53 2.23 14.50 13.91
N GLY A 54 2.83 15.69 13.82
CA GLY A 54 3.07 16.58 14.97
C GLY A 54 1.81 17.19 15.57
N ASP A 55 0.69 17.19 14.81
CA ASP A 55 -0.57 17.81 15.22
C ASP A 55 -1.52 16.81 15.92
N ARG A 56 -1.06 15.60 16.22
CA ARG A 56 -1.84 14.56 16.92
C ARG A 56 -0.99 13.91 18.03
N ASP A 57 -1.55 13.80 19.22
CA ASP A 57 -0.86 13.26 20.40
C ASP A 57 -0.33 11.84 20.17
N ILE A 58 -1.06 11.01 19.41
CA ILE A 58 -0.68 9.63 19.13
C ILE A 58 0.59 9.53 18.27
N SER A 59 0.89 10.52 17.42
CA SER A 59 1.93 10.45 16.40
C SER A 59 3.01 11.53 16.50
N GLN A 60 2.96 12.41 17.52
CA GLN A 60 3.95 13.49 17.68
C GLN A 60 5.37 12.98 18.00
N PHE A 61 5.51 11.73 18.47
CA PHE A 61 6.78 11.01 18.66
C PHE A 61 6.71 9.67 17.92
N PRO A 62 7.85 9.02 17.60
CA PRO A 62 7.85 7.70 16.95
C PRO A 62 7.27 6.56 17.81
N THR A 63 7.12 6.76 19.11
CA THR A 63 6.50 5.79 20.02
C THR A 63 5.16 6.32 20.48
N PRO A 64 4.06 5.54 20.42
CA PRO A 64 2.72 5.97 20.81
C PRO A 64 2.66 6.48 22.24
N GLY A 65 2.13 7.71 22.44
CA GLY A 65 1.98 8.30 23.78
C GLY A 65 3.27 8.77 24.45
N ALA A 66 4.41 8.71 23.77
CA ALA A 66 5.65 9.27 24.27
C ALA A 66 5.58 10.80 24.32
N SER A 67 6.17 11.40 25.35
CA SER A 67 6.33 12.86 25.51
C SER A 67 7.77 13.34 25.36
N ALA A 68 8.69 12.43 25.06
CA ALA A 68 10.11 12.68 24.80
C ALA A 68 10.67 11.59 23.89
N CYS A 69 11.85 11.84 23.34
CA CYS A 69 12.55 10.84 22.54
C CYS A 69 12.98 9.63 23.38
N ASP A 70 12.80 8.46 22.80
CA ASP A 70 13.27 7.17 23.27
C ASP A 70 14.07 6.45 22.15
N ALA A 71 14.20 5.12 22.24
CA ALA A 71 14.88 4.32 21.23
C ALA A 71 14.26 4.41 19.82
N GLY A 72 12.97 4.77 19.69
CA GLY A 72 12.28 4.96 18.42
C GLY A 72 12.71 6.22 17.65
N CYS A 73 13.24 7.24 18.34
CA CYS A 73 13.79 8.42 17.68
C CYS A 73 15.11 8.12 16.93
N SER A 74 15.42 8.95 15.92
CA SER A 74 16.58 8.74 15.03
C SER A 74 17.93 9.01 15.72
N SER A 75 18.92 8.15 15.45
CA SER A 75 20.33 8.38 15.83
C SER A 75 21.05 9.34 14.88
N GLY A 76 20.50 9.63 13.69
CA GLY A 76 20.96 10.72 12.84
C GLY A 76 20.38 12.04 13.32
N THR A 77 21.20 12.89 13.91
CA THR A 77 20.76 14.10 14.60
C THR A 77 21.36 15.37 14.02
N PRO A 78 20.77 16.55 14.26
CA PRO A 78 21.36 17.84 13.83
C PRO A 78 22.77 18.10 14.39
N LEU A 79 23.05 17.61 15.61
CA LEU A 79 24.38 17.70 16.22
C LEU A 79 25.35 16.60 15.75
N GLY A 80 24.82 15.57 15.07
CA GLY A 80 25.60 14.42 14.62
C GLY A 80 25.86 13.38 15.73
N ARG A 81 25.92 12.12 15.33
CA ARG A 81 26.49 11.03 16.14
C ARG A 81 27.70 10.47 15.41
N PHE A 82 28.81 10.31 16.11
CA PHE A 82 30.09 9.95 15.52
C PHE A 82 30.68 8.75 16.28
N ILE A 83 30.66 7.57 15.68
CA ILE A 83 31.35 6.38 16.20
C ILE A 83 32.68 6.29 15.45
N VAL A 84 33.72 6.91 16.03
CA VAL A 84 35.01 7.12 15.41
C VAL A 84 36.14 6.86 16.39
N LEU A 85 37.22 6.23 15.94
CA LEU A 85 38.43 5.92 16.75
C LEU A 85 38.06 5.21 18.08
N GLY A 86 37.08 4.32 18.05
CA GLY A 86 36.59 3.58 19.23
C GLY A 86 35.76 4.41 20.24
N GLN A 87 35.32 5.60 19.89
CA GLN A 87 34.51 6.49 20.72
C GLN A 87 33.14 6.73 20.08
N ASP A 88 32.10 6.84 20.90
CA ASP A 88 30.74 7.23 20.50
C ASP A 88 30.47 8.65 20.99
N LEU A 89 30.44 9.61 20.08
CA LEU A 89 30.49 11.06 20.34
C LEU A 89 29.29 11.78 19.70
N THR A 90 28.99 12.96 20.25
CA THR A 90 28.12 13.98 19.62
C THR A 90 28.68 15.38 19.94
N LEU A 91 28.26 16.41 19.19
CA LEU A 91 28.59 17.79 19.51
C LEU A 91 27.89 18.25 20.80
N ILE A 92 28.56 19.14 21.53
CA ILE A 92 27.99 19.86 22.71
C ILE A 92 26.98 20.90 22.22
N ALA A 93 27.33 21.63 21.14
CA ALA A 93 26.52 22.65 20.49
C ALA A 93 26.93 22.76 19.01
N PRO A 94 26.07 23.37 18.14
CA PRO A 94 26.48 23.66 16.76
C PRO A 94 27.73 24.58 16.72
N VAL A 95 28.65 24.25 15.81
CA VAL A 95 29.82 25.09 15.50
C VAL A 95 29.46 26.03 14.35
N PRO A 96 29.72 27.37 14.45
CA PRO A 96 29.44 28.28 13.38
C PRO A 96 30.04 27.86 12.03
N ALA A 97 29.40 28.18 10.92
CA ALA A 97 29.81 27.69 9.58
C ALA A 97 31.18 28.24 9.13
N ASP A 98 31.63 29.32 9.71
CA ASP A 98 32.94 29.98 9.51
C ASP A 98 34.03 29.46 10.46
N GLU A 99 33.71 28.60 11.42
CA GLU A 99 34.63 27.98 12.36
C GLU A 99 34.88 26.52 12.02
N ILE A 100 36.05 26.02 12.42
CA ILE A 100 36.45 24.62 12.25
C ILE A 100 36.21 23.86 13.55
N PRO A 101 35.43 22.75 13.55
CA PRO A 101 35.24 21.93 14.73
C PRO A 101 36.56 21.43 15.31
N THR A 102 36.66 21.35 16.64
CA THR A 102 37.79 20.82 17.37
C THR A 102 37.33 19.68 18.27
N LEU A 103 38.27 18.87 18.77
CA LEU A 103 37.93 17.77 19.70
C LEU A 103 37.25 18.26 21.00
N ALA A 104 37.45 19.53 21.39
CA ALA A 104 36.81 20.13 22.56
C ALA A 104 35.31 20.37 22.40
N ASP A 105 34.82 20.38 21.16
CA ASP A 105 33.41 20.61 20.85
C ASP A 105 32.56 19.33 20.99
N PHE A 106 33.18 18.19 21.25
CA PHE A 106 32.54 16.89 21.36
C PHE A 106 32.40 16.41 22.81
N ARG A 107 31.36 15.61 23.05
CA ARG A 107 31.11 14.86 24.28
C ARG A 107 30.63 13.45 23.97
N PRO A 108 30.70 12.51 24.94
CA PRO A 108 30.08 11.21 24.78
C PRO A 108 28.58 11.30 24.42
N TRP A 109 28.13 10.39 23.57
CA TRP A 109 26.73 10.21 23.23
C TRP A 109 25.90 9.74 24.43
N ALA A 110 24.74 10.37 24.72
CA ALA A 110 23.92 10.10 25.89
C ALA A 110 22.64 9.29 25.56
N GLY A 111 22.67 8.49 24.51
CA GLY A 111 21.56 7.59 24.15
C GLY A 111 20.29 8.33 23.73
N ALA A 112 19.17 8.05 24.38
CA ALA A 112 17.86 8.60 24.01
C ALA A 112 17.80 10.15 24.06
N ALA A 113 18.53 10.77 24.98
CA ALA A 113 18.55 12.22 25.16
C ALA A 113 19.14 12.98 23.94
N ASP A 114 19.98 12.33 23.14
CA ASP A 114 20.62 12.93 21.98
C ASP A 114 19.91 12.60 20.65
N ARG A 115 18.86 11.76 20.69
CA ARG A 115 18.15 11.35 19.50
C ARG A 115 17.24 12.47 18.95
N PHE A 116 16.95 12.38 17.67
CA PHE A 116 16.15 13.36 16.95
C PHE A 116 14.72 12.86 16.72
N ASN A 117 13.72 13.66 17.11
CA ASN A 117 12.32 13.41 16.80
C ASN A 117 12.01 13.79 15.34
N PHE A 118 11.85 12.79 14.50
CA PHE A 118 11.52 12.99 13.09
C PHE A 118 10.01 13.00 12.80
N ALA A 119 9.18 12.52 13.75
CA ALA A 119 7.75 12.32 13.54
C ALA A 119 6.99 13.58 13.10
N PRO A 120 7.20 14.78 13.67
CA PRO A 120 6.47 15.99 13.30
C PRO A 120 6.63 16.42 11.85
N PHE A 121 7.64 15.92 11.14
CA PHE A 121 7.84 16.21 9.73
C PHE A 121 6.98 15.37 8.79
N ASN A 122 6.45 14.24 9.26
CA ASN A 122 5.65 13.31 8.49
C ASN A 122 4.18 13.76 8.40
N PHE A 123 3.47 13.28 7.39
CA PHE A 123 2.03 13.47 7.27
C PHE A 123 1.27 12.18 7.64
N ILE A 124 0.28 12.29 8.52
CA ILE A 124 -0.74 11.26 8.72
C ILE A 124 -1.64 11.18 7.48
N GLN A 125 -2.06 12.37 6.99
CA GLN A 125 -2.85 12.52 5.79
C GLN A 125 -2.09 13.35 4.76
N THR A 126 -1.78 12.75 3.61
CA THR A 126 -1.04 13.45 2.55
C THR A 126 -1.95 14.40 1.76
N PRO A 127 -1.50 15.63 1.44
CA PRO A 127 -2.27 16.55 0.63
C PRO A 127 -2.36 16.06 -0.81
N LEU A 128 -3.55 16.18 -1.40
CA LEU A 128 -3.78 15.79 -2.78
C LEU A 128 -4.70 16.78 -3.51
N LYS A 129 -4.55 16.83 -4.84
CA LYS A 129 -5.50 17.45 -5.77
C LYS A 129 -5.83 16.45 -6.87
N ARG A 130 -7.10 16.26 -7.13
CA ARG A 130 -7.58 15.35 -8.19
C ARG A 130 -8.55 16.08 -9.10
N TYR A 131 -8.33 15.97 -10.39
CA TYR A 131 -9.18 16.47 -11.45
C TYR A 131 -9.68 15.26 -12.23
N GLY A 132 -10.95 15.19 -12.50
CA GLY A 132 -11.54 14.13 -13.30
C GLY A 132 -12.55 14.66 -14.29
N VAL A 133 -12.56 14.08 -15.48
CA VAL A 133 -13.58 14.31 -16.49
C VAL A 133 -13.99 12.94 -17.03
N PHE A 134 -15.29 12.71 -17.17
CA PHE A 134 -15.79 11.52 -17.82
C PHE A 134 -16.88 11.85 -18.82
N ALA A 135 -17.03 11.00 -19.82
CA ALA A 135 -18.10 11.06 -20.78
C ALA A 135 -18.63 9.64 -21.02
N ASN A 136 -19.95 9.51 -21.08
CA ASN A 136 -20.65 8.33 -21.52
C ASN A 136 -21.52 8.71 -22.72
N PHE A 137 -21.42 7.93 -23.78
CA PHE A 137 -22.21 8.08 -24.98
C PHE A 137 -22.86 6.74 -25.31
N ARG A 138 -24.16 6.74 -25.61
CA ARG A 138 -24.89 5.60 -26.14
C ARG A 138 -25.64 6.02 -27.38
N TYR A 139 -25.62 5.16 -28.39
CA TYR A 139 -26.34 5.38 -29.63
C TYR A 139 -26.86 4.06 -30.17
N GLU A 140 -28.17 4.00 -30.48
CA GLU A 140 -28.79 2.89 -31.19
C GLU A 140 -28.44 3.00 -32.68
N VAL A 141 -27.54 2.13 -33.14
CA VAL A 141 -27.02 2.14 -34.50
C VAL A 141 -28.04 1.56 -35.47
N ALA A 142 -28.75 0.54 -35.05
CA ALA A 142 -29.85 -0.12 -35.73
C ALA A 142 -30.81 -0.68 -34.68
N ASP A 143 -31.97 -1.18 -35.14
CA ASP A 143 -32.93 -1.84 -34.25
C ASP A 143 -32.18 -2.96 -33.50
N ASP A 144 -32.27 -2.92 -32.16
CA ASP A 144 -31.64 -3.86 -31.24
C ASP A 144 -30.07 -3.89 -31.24
N ILE A 145 -29.43 -2.90 -31.87
CA ILE A 145 -27.94 -2.79 -31.87
C ILE A 145 -27.55 -1.43 -31.26
N ASN A 146 -26.83 -1.46 -30.14
CA ASN A 146 -26.35 -0.27 -29.49
C ASN A 146 -24.83 -0.14 -29.58
N PHE A 147 -24.37 1.07 -29.73
CA PHE A 147 -22.99 1.45 -29.54
C PHE A 147 -22.89 2.28 -28.24
N THR A 148 -22.02 1.85 -27.34
CA THR A 148 -21.71 2.57 -26.10
C THR A 148 -20.24 2.92 -26.06
N ALA A 149 -19.92 4.17 -25.80
CA ALA A 149 -18.53 4.62 -25.58
C ALA A 149 -18.41 5.31 -24.22
N LYS A 150 -17.35 5.01 -23.52
CA LYS A 150 -17.00 5.68 -22.26
C LYS A 150 -15.58 6.20 -22.36
N ALA A 151 -15.36 7.40 -21.83
CA ALA A 151 -14.03 7.99 -21.71
C ALA A 151 -13.86 8.60 -20.33
N LEU A 152 -12.69 8.41 -19.73
CA LEU A 152 -12.31 8.98 -18.45
C LEU A 152 -10.89 9.52 -18.56
N TRP A 153 -10.72 10.73 -18.06
CA TRP A 153 -9.41 11.29 -17.73
C TRP A 153 -9.39 11.68 -16.27
N ASN A 154 -8.33 11.28 -15.58
CA ASN A 154 -8.09 11.66 -14.20
C ASN A 154 -6.65 12.11 -14.03
N LYS A 155 -6.45 13.25 -13.37
CA LYS A 155 -5.14 13.73 -12.95
C LYS A 155 -5.10 13.87 -11.44
N ARG A 156 -4.20 13.12 -10.79
CA ARG A 156 -3.90 13.25 -9.37
C ARG A 156 -2.54 13.93 -9.19
N LYS A 157 -2.49 14.93 -8.34
CA LYS A 157 -1.25 15.50 -7.81
C LYS A 157 -1.24 15.31 -6.31
N SER A 158 -0.22 14.66 -5.78
CA SER A 158 -0.03 14.45 -4.35
C SER A 158 1.36 14.92 -3.93
N LYS A 159 1.48 15.23 -2.65
CA LYS A 159 2.76 15.58 -2.02
C LYS A 159 2.92 14.69 -0.81
N ASN A 160 4.13 14.22 -0.58
CA ASN A 160 4.50 13.61 0.69
C ASN A 160 5.71 14.33 1.25
N GLN A 161 5.93 14.18 2.54
CA GLN A 161 7.02 14.82 3.26
C GLN A 161 7.57 13.86 4.32
N ALA A 162 8.86 13.89 4.51
CA ALA A 162 9.56 13.24 5.60
C ALA A 162 10.58 14.21 6.20
N ALA A 163 11.11 13.87 7.37
CA ALA A 163 12.18 14.62 8.02
C ALA A 163 13.36 14.89 7.08
N PRO A 164 14.17 15.92 7.33
CA PRO A 164 15.39 16.18 6.56
C PRO A 164 16.24 14.94 6.41
N ILE A 165 16.99 14.83 5.30
CA ILE A 165 17.76 13.63 4.97
C ILE A 165 18.76 13.29 6.06
N PRO A 166 18.81 12.02 6.54
CA PRO A 166 19.89 11.57 7.39
C PRO A 166 21.05 11.10 6.51
N LEU A 167 22.24 11.61 6.72
CA LEU A 167 23.46 11.02 6.19
C LEU A 167 23.98 10.01 7.21
N PHE A 168 23.86 8.73 6.89
CA PHE A 168 24.44 7.63 7.65
C PHE A 168 25.67 7.16 6.89
N LEU A 169 26.85 7.66 7.29
CA LEU A 169 28.12 7.36 6.62
C LEU A 169 28.86 6.25 7.36
N GLY A 170 29.58 5.46 6.61
CA GLY A 170 30.49 4.46 7.15
C GLY A 170 29.99 3.04 7.11
N PRO A 171 30.87 2.06 7.36
CA PRO A 171 30.59 0.63 7.17
C PRO A 171 29.39 0.07 7.94
N ASP A 172 29.01 0.71 9.04
CA ASP A 172 27.87 0.32 9.84
C ASP A 172 26.66 1.27 9.63
N GLY A 173 26.69 2.05 8.53
CA GLY A 173 25.56 2.89 8.10
C GLY A 173 24.31 2.09 7.72
N GLY A 174 24.52 0.88 7.18
CA GLY A 174 23.45 -0.04 6.80
C GLY A 174 22.66 0.40 5.57
N ASN A 175 23.26 1.23 4.70
CA ASN A 175 22.59 1.77 3.52
C ASN A 175 22.62 0.84 2.32
N ALA A 176 23.54 -0.15 2.30
CA ALA A 176 23.82 -0.98 1.13
C ALA A 176 24.09 -0.18 -0.16
N ASN A 177 24.69 1.01 -0.02
CA ASN A 177 25.04 1.91 -1.11
C ASN A 177 26.41 2.58 -0.87
N LEU A 178 26.75 3.57 -1.69
CA LEU A 178 28.05 4.25 -1.62
C LEU A 178 28.32 4.99 -0.29
N LEU A 179 27.28 5.36 0.47
CA LEU A 179 27.46 6.00 1.78
C LEU A 179 28.21 5.12 2.78
N ASP A 180 28.05 3.80 2.69
CA ASP A 180 28.73 2.83 3.56
C ASP A 180 30.24 2.73 3.25
N ARG A 181 30.69 3.24 2.10
CA ARG A 181 32.05 3.16 1.60
C ARG A 181 32.84 4.47 1.75
N ILE A 182 32.18 5.57 2.14
CA ILE A 182 32.81 6.88 2.24
C ILE A 182 33.94 6.86 3.26
N SER A 183 35.10 7.43 2.88
CA SER A 183 36.21 7.77 3.78
C SER A 183 36.35 9.30 3.85
N ILE A 184 36.67 9.85 5.02
CA ILE A 184 36.81 11.30 5.22
C ILE A 184 38.28 11.64 5.44
N HIS A 185 38.87 12.35 4.48
CA HIS A 185 40.31 12.57 4.46
C HIS A 185 40.78 13.54 5.55
N ALA A 186 41.98 13.34 6.08
CA ALA A 186 42.58 14.19 7.11
C ALA A 186 42.76 15.65 6.67
N THR A 187 42.85 15.93 5.35
CA THR A 187 42.98 17.30 4.82
C THR A 187 41.64 17.96 4.53
N ASN A 188 40.50 17.30 4.75
CA ASN A 188 39.23 17.97 4.74
C ASN A 188 39.24 19.03 5.86
N PRO A 189 38.99 20.32 5.57
CA PRO A 189 39.18 21.40 6.53
C PRO A 189 38.29 21.29 7.78
N PHE A 190 37.22 20.49 7.70
CA PHE A 190 36.27 20.29 8.80
C PHE A 190 36.52 19.00 9.59
N ASN A 191 37.51 18.17 9.24
CA ASN A 191 37.83 16.97 9.99
C ASN A 191 38.63 17.28 11.26
N PRO A 192 38.01 17.19 12.47
CA PRO A 192 38.70 17.59 13.72
C PRO A 192 39.63 16.55 14.28
N PHE A 193 39.65 15.33 13.71
CA PHE A 193 40.42 14.20 14.26
C PHE A 193 41.89 14.17 13.84
N GLY A 194 42.26 14.94 12.80
CA GLY A 194 43.62 15.04 12.33
C GLY A 194 44.16 13.79 11.60
N VAL A 195 43.32 12.77 11.46
CA VAL A 195 43.60 11.53 10.72
C VAL A 195 42.49 11.27 9.71
N THR A 196 42.81 10.56 8.63
CA THR A 196 41.76 10.10 7.71
C THR A 196 40.85 9.09 8.42
N LEU A 197 39.57 9.30 8.36
CA LEU A 197 38.58 8.33 8.82
C LEU A 197 38.32 7.34 7.68
N GLU A 198 38.88 6.13 7.84
CA GLU A 198 38.92 5.09 6.83
C GLU A 198 37.72 4.13 6.98
N SER A 199 37.00 3.92 5.90
CA SER A 199 35.95 2.88 5.84
C SER A 199 36.52 1.47 5.74
N GLY A 200 37.78 1.33 5.34
CA GLY A 200 38.46 0.04 5.12
C GLY A 200 38.20 -0.57 3.74
N VAL A 201 37.41 0.11 2.90
CA VAL A 201 37.09 -0.34 1.55
C VAL A 201 37.37 0.75 0.52
N ASP A 202 37.59 0.33 -0.71
CA ASP A 202 37.65 1.22 -1.86
C ASP A 202 36.27 1.69 -2.23
N PHE A 203 36.09 3.01 -2.46
CA PHE A 203 34.79 3.63 -2.70
C PHE A 203 34.09 3.09 -3.94
N GLU A 204 34.81 2.92 -5.04
CA GLU A 204 34.24 2.49 -6.32
C GLU A 204 33.90 1.00 -6.32
N THR A 205 34.82 0.17 -5.87
CA THR A 205 34.68 -1.28 -5.96
C THR A 205 34.03 -1.91 -4.74
N GLY A 206 34.04 -1.25 -3.56
CA GLY A 206 33.63 -1.84 -2.28
C GLY A 206 34.52 -2.95 -1.75
N LEU A 207 35.65 -3.24 -2.43
CA LEU A 207 36.60 -4.24 -1.98
C LEU A 207 37.55 -3.68 -0.90
N PRO A 208 38.12 -4.51 -0.03
CA PRO A 208 39.09 -4.06 0.95
C PRO A 208 40.21 -3.26 0.30
N ASN A 209 40.50 -2.05 0.79
CA ASN A 209 41.53 -1.17 0.25
C ASN A 209 42.91 -1.38 0.93
N GLY A 210 42.99 -2.32 1.86
CA GLY A 210 44.22 -2.62 2.61
C GLY A 210 44.54 -1.66 3.76
N LEU A 211 43.68 -0.64 3.99
CA LEU A 211 43.77 0.26 5.13
C LEU A 211 42.90 -0.25 6.28
N ALA A 212 43.35 -0.04 7.51
CA ALA A 212 42.57 -0.41 8.66
C ALA A 212 41.36 0.56 8.85
N ARG A 213 40.15 0.03 8.94
CA ARG A 213 38.97 0.76 9.35
C ARG A 213 39.20 1.41 10.72
N ASN A 214 38.86 2.68 10.87
CA ASN A 214 39.03 3.41 12.12
C ASN A 214 37.82 4.28 12.47
N TYR A 215 36.71 4.18 11.71
CA TYR A 215 35.39 4.67 12.08
C TYR A 215 34.31 3.69 11.63
N ASP A 216 33.18 3.70 12.32
CA ASP A 216 32.08 2.78 12.13
C ASP A 216 30.85 3.47 11.56
N PHE A 217 30.52 4.66 12.11
CA PHE A 217 29.26 5.33 11.80
C PHE A 217 29.35 6.84 12.03
N ILE A 218 28.79 7.62 11.10
CA ILE A 218 28.48 9.04 11.29
C ILE A 218 27.03 9.26 10.88
N GLY A 219 26.20 9.71 11.84
CA GLY A 219 24.79 10.00 11.63
C GLY A 219 24.50 11.51 11.71
N ARG A 220 24.47 12.22 10.57
CA ARG A 220 24.19 13.65 10.49
C ARG A 220 22.85 13.95 9.84
N ARG A 221 21.94 14.59 10.55
CA ARG A 221 20.67 15.07 10.00
C ARG A 221 20.88 16.41 9.29
N VAL A 222 20.68 16.48 7.98
CA VAL A 222 20.92 17.66 7.17
C VAL A 222 19.68 18.56 7.22
N VAL A 223 19.47 19.24 8.36
CA VAL A 223 18.31 20.12 8.58
C VAL A 223 18.34 21.37 7.68
N GLU A 224 19.50 21.75 7.22
CA GLU A 224 19.76 22.86 6.32
C GLU A 224 19.12 22.66 4.92
N ALA A 225 18.98 21.41 4.47
CA ALA A 225 18.28 21.07 3.23
C ALA A 225 16.75 21.15 3.36
N GLY A 226 16.23 21.32 4.59
CA GLY A 226 14.81 21.24 4.89
C GLY A 226 14.26 19.82 4.79
N PRO A 227 12.94 19.64 4.97
CA PRO A 227 12.32 18.33 4.90
C PRO A 227 12.39 17.74 3.48
N ARG A 228 12.55 16.41 3.37
CA ARG A 228 12.43 15.69 2.11
C ARG A 228 11.00 15.80 1.58
N ARG A 229 10.83 16.22 0.35
CA ARG A 229 9.52 16.41 -0.28
C ARG A 229 9.42 15.60 -1.56
N TYR A 230 8.33 14.84 -1.67
CA TYR A 230 8.01 13.99 -2.81
C TYR A 230 6.76 14.52 -3.48
N ASN A 231 6.90 15.04 -4.70
CA ASN A 231 5.78 15.52 -5.51
C ASN A 231 5.47 14.48 -6.58
N GLN A 232 4.25 13.95 -6.58
CA GLN A 232 3.80 13.00 -7.58
C GLN A 232 2.67 13.57 -8.43
N SER A 233 2.72 13.34 -9.74
CA SER A 233 1.66 13.62 -10.69
C SER A 233 1.33 12.39 -11.50
N VAL A 234 0.08 11.93 -11.42
CA VAL A 234 -0.41 10.74 -12.13
C VAL A 234 -1.52 11.17 -13.09
N ASP A 235 -1.35 10.87 -14.37
CA ASP A 235 -2.35 11.03 -15.41
C ASP A 235 -2.89 9.65 -15.81
N THR A 236 -4.20 9.44 -15.67
CA THR A 236 -4.90 8.22 -16.06
C THR A 236 -5.87 8.51 -17.18
N TYR A 237 -5.77 7.74 -18.25
CA TYR A 237 -6.70 7.74 -19.39
C TYR A 237 -7.34 6.35 -19.47
N TYR A 238 -8.63 6.31 -19.63
CA TYR A 238 -9.39 5.08 -19.80
C TYR A 238 -10.50 5.29 -20.80
N GLY A 239 -10.66 4.37 -21.73
CA GLY A 239 -11.70 4.40 -22.73
C GLY A 239 -12.23 3.01 -23.02
N THR A 240 -13.55 2.91 -23.23
CA THR A 240 -14.19 1.69 -23.71
C THR A 240 -15.09 2.00 -24.92
N ALA A 241 -15.18 1.05 -25.80
CA ALA A 241 -16.15 1.05 -26.88
C ALA A 241 -16.82 -0.33 -26.92
N THR A 242 -18.14 -0.36 -26.80
CA THR A 242 -18.96 -1.57 -26.79
C THR A 242 -19.97 -1.50 -27.93
N LEU A 243 -20.05 -2.55 -28.69
CA LEU A 243 -21.17 -2.81 -29.62
C LEU A 243 -21.91 -4.01 -29.05
N ASP A 244 -23.18 -3.82 -28.75
CA ASP A 244 -24.05 -4.86 -28.17
C ASP A 244 -25.36 -4.96 -28.93
N GLY A 245 -25.95 -6.14 -28.93
CA GLY A 245 -27.21 -6.33 -29.61
C GLY A 245 -27.87 -7.68 -29.35
N SER A 246 -29.02 -7.88 -29.97
CA SER A 246 -29.71 -9.16 -29.96
C SER A 246 -29.86 -9.75 -31.36
N LEU A 247 -29.95 -11.07 -31.41
CA LEU A 247 -30.20 -11.86 -32.63
C LEU A 247 -31.22 -12.94 -32.31
N THR A 248 -32.23 -13.05 -33.13
CA THR A 248 -33.22 -14.13 -32.98
C THR A 248 -32.82 -15.34 -33.85
N PHE A 249 -32.57 -16.47 -33.17
CA PHE A 249 -32.31 -17.75 -33.82
C PHE A 249 -33.51 -18.70 -33.64
N GLY A 250 -34.30 -18.86 -34.71
CA GLY A 250 -35.56 -19.59 -34.60
C GLY A 250 -36.56 -18.84 -33.70
N SER A 251 -36.92 -19.41 -32.57
CA SER A 251 -37.79 -18.79 -31.57
C SER A 251 -37.03 -18.26 -30.36
N ARG A 252 -35.70 -18.21 -30.39
CA ARG A 252 -34.87 -17.89 -29.24
C ARG A 252 -34.07 -16.64 -29.49
N GLU A 253 -34.00 -15.77 -28.50
CA GLU A 253 -33.22 -14.56 -28.52
C GLU A 253 -31.82 -14.82 -27.95
N TRP A 254 -30.80 -14.32 -28.62
CA TRP A 254 -29.41 -14.35 -28.21
C TRP A 254 -28.91 -12.92 -28.10
N TYR A 255 -28.25 -12.61 -27.01
CA TYR A 255 -27.58 -11.34 -26.80
C TYR A 255 -26.09 -11.51 -27.04
N TRP A 256 -25.47 -10.51 -27.65
CA TRP A 256 -24.05 -10.49 -27.91
C TRP A 256 -23.47 -9.12 -27.63
N ASP A 257 -22.20 -9.07 -27.27
CA ASP A 257 -21.42 -7.85 -27.18
C ASP A 257 -19.98 -8.05 -27.66
N ILE A 258 -19.40 -6.96 -28.18
CA ILE A 258 -17.98 -6.84 -28.50
C ILE A 258 -17.48 -5.60 -27.77
N ASN A 259 -16.46 -5.76 -26.95
CA ASN A 259 -15.88 -4.69 -26.15
C ASN A 259 -14.43 -4.46 -26.52
N ALA A 260 -14.06 -3.20 -26.63
CA ALA A 260 -12.67 -2.77 -26.72
C ALA A 260 -12.37 -1.83 -25.56
N VAL A 261 -11.26 -2.06 -24.86
CA VAL A 261 -10.80 -1.27 -23.72
C VAL A 261 -9.39 -0.77 -23.97
N TYR A 262 -9.14 0.48 -23.63
CA TYR A 262 -7.80 1.07 -23.56
C TYR A 262 -7.62 1.79 -22.24
N GLY A 263 -6.54 1.46 -21.56
CA GLY A 263 -6.12 2.13 -20.34
C GLY A 263 -4.66 2.55 -20.40
N ARG A 264 -4.35 3.74 -19.88
CA ARG A 264 -2.99 4.24 -19.70
C ARG A 264 -2.88 4.98 -18.38
N ASN A 265 -1.88 4.65 -17.60
CA ASN A 265 -1.52 5.36 -16.38
C ASN A 265 -0.06 5.80 -16.51
N LYS A 266 0.19 7.10 -16.36
CA LYS A 266 1.54 7.67 -16.37
C LYS A 266 1.77 8.46 -15.09
N ALA A 267 2.78 8.06 -14.32
CA ALA A 267 3.19 8.73 -13.10
C ALA A 267 4.56 9.39 -13.30
N LYS A 268 4.72 10.57 -12.71
CA LYS A 268 5.97 11.31 -12.57
C LYS A 268 6.16 11.66 -11.12
N GLN A 269 7.31 11.35 -10.58
CA GLN A 269 7.69 11.68 -9.21
C GLN A 269 8.92 12.58 -9.22
N LYS A 270 8.94 13.55 -8.32
CA LYS A 270 10.09 14.40 -8.06
C LYS A 270 10.36 14.44 -6.56
N MET A 271 11.54 14.02 -6.15
CA MET A 271 12.06 14.16 -4.80
C MET A 271 13.05 15.32 -4.79
N PHE A 272 12.89 16.24 -3.83
CA PHE A 272 13.73 17.40 -3.68
C PHE A 272 14.80 17.18 -2.62
N GLY A 273 16.02 17.65 -2.90
CA GLY A 273 17.11 17.69 -1.94
C GLY A 273 17.69 16.32 -1.63
N ASN A 274 17.66 15.36 -2.58
CA ASN A 274 18.43 14.14 -2.46
C ASN A 274 19.93 14.42 -2.65
N ILE A 275 20.80 13.57 -2.11
CA ILE A 275 22.27 13.75 -2.12
C ILE A 275 22.91 12.77 -3.10
N ASN A 276 23.83 13.28 -3.94
CA ASN A 276 24.71 12.46 -4.76
C ASN A 276 25.91 12.00 -3.91
N SER A 277 26.01 10.72 -3.65
CA SER A 277 27.04 10.11 -2.79
C SER A 277 28.44 10.20 -3.37
N ALA A 278 28.60 10.18 -4.72
CA ALA A 278 29.89 10.32 -5.38
C ALA A 278 30.42 11.77 -5.24
N LEU A 279 29.56 12.76 -5.42
CA LEU A 279 29.93 14.16 -5.18
C LEU A 279 30.21 14.42 -3.68
N LEU A 280 29.46 13.76 -2.79
CA LEU A 280 29.71 13.85 -1.35
C LEU A 280 31.08 13.24 -0.99
N GLN A 281 31.45 12.07 -1.55
CA GLN A 281 32.78 11.49 -1.37
C GLN A 281 33.88 12.44 -1.87
N GLN A 282 33.70 13.10 -3.02
CA GLN A 282 34.62 14.09 -3.52
C GLN A 282 34.80 15.25 -2.55
N ALA A 283 33.69 15.76 -1.99
CA ALA A 283 33.67 16.88 -1.04
C ALA A 283 34.23 16.52 0.36
N LEU A 284 34.23 15.23 0.75
CA LEU A 284 34.80 14.70 1.98
C LEU A 284 36.22 14.18 1.81
N GLY A 285 36.68 14.03 0.57
CA GLY A 285 37.97 13.53 0.20
C GLY A 285 39.14 14.48 0.44
N PRO A 286 40.31 14.21 -0.15
CA PRO A 286 41.47 15.09 -0.07
C PRO A 286 41.18 16.50 -0.62
N ILE A 287 41.50 17.54 0.12
CA ILE A 287 41.26 18.93 -0.30
C ILE A 287 41.87 19.25 -1.67
N ALA A 288 43.03 18.65 -1.99
CA ALA A 288 43.69 18.81 -3.28
C ALA A 288 42.91 18.21 -4.47
N ALA A 289 41.99 17.27 -4.21
CA ALA A 289 41.12 16.66 -5.21
C ALA A 289 39.78 17.43 -5.35
N CYS A 290 39.43 18.26 -4.38
CA CYS A 290 38.23 19.10 -4.41
C CYS A 290 38.51 20.37 -5.25
N THR A 291 38.40 20.22 -6.58
CA THR A 291 38.72 21.30 -7.55
C THR A 291 37.50 21.69 -8.38
N GLY A 292 37.55 22.83 -9.07
CA GLY A 292 36.47 23.29 -9.93
C GLY A 292 35.27 23.77 -9.13
N ALA A 293 34.12 23.12 -9.31
CA ALA A 293 32.88 23.40 -8.59
C ALA A 293 32.79 22.75 -7.21
N CYS A 294 33.74 21.85 -6.86
CA CYS A 294 33.74 21.14 -5.59
C CYS A 294 33.86 22.09 -4.40
N VAL A 295 32.99 21.90 -3.41
CA VAL A 295 33.02 22.61 -2.13
C VAL A 295 33.20 21.56 -1.02
N PRO A 296 34.26 21.68 -0.18
CA PRO A 296 34.45 20.77 0.93
C PRO A 296 33.22 20.74 1.83
N PHE A 297 32.78 19.54 2.21
CA PHE A 297 31.54 19.34 2.95
C PHE A 297 31.79 19.19 4.46
N ASN A 298 30.96 19.88 5.29
CA ASN A 298 31.08 19.88 6.74
C ASN A 298 30.05 18.95 7.40
N VAL A 299 30.40 17.69 7.67
CA VAL A 299 29.55 16.76 8.43
C VAL A 299 29.68 16.90 9.95
N PHE A 300 30.73 17.61 10.43
CA PHE A 300 31.11 17.63 11.84
C PHE A 300 30.64 18.86 12.60
N GLY A 301 30.20 19.93 11.94
CA GLY A 301 29.90 21.20 12.59
C GLY A 301 28.50 21.31 13.21
N GLY A 302 27.62 20.35 13.01
CA GLY A 302 26.25 20.39 13.52
C GLY A 302 25.31 21.32 12.72
N GLU A 303 24.15 21.63 13.27
CA GLU A 303 23.12 22.45 12.64
C GLU A 303 23.64 23.82 12.24
N GLY A 304 23.35 24.26 10.99
CA GLY A 304 23.79 25.55 10.43
C GLY A 304 25.20 25.57 9.87
N SER A 305 25.97 24.47 9.99
CA SER A 305 27.33 24.38 9.48
C SER A 305 27.41 23.98 8.00
N ILE A 306 26.35 23.37 7.45
CA ILE A 306 26.26 23.01 6.04
C ILE A 306 25.71 24.20 5.27
N THR A 307 26.55 24.85 4.46
CA THR A 307 26.20 26.04 3.69
C THR A 307 25.40 25.71 2.43
N GLU A 308 24.71 26.70 1.86
CA GLU A 308 24.00 26.56 0.58
C GLU A 308 24.96 26.11 -0.54
N ALA A 309 26.18 26.64 -0.60
CA ALA A 309 27.17 26.22 -1.58
C ALA A 309 27.60 24.74 -1.45
N MET A 310 27.66 24.19 -0.22
CA MET A 310 27.88 22.77 0.00
C MET A 310 26.72 21.93 -0.50
N LEU A 311 25.49 22.35 -0.22
CA LEU A 311 24.28 21.67 -0.71
C LEU A 311 24.16 21.76 -2.23
N ASP A 312 24.38 22.92 -2.83
CA ASP A 312 24.33 23.10 -4.29
C ASP A 312 25.31 22.17 -5.03
N PHE A 313 26.45 21.82 -4.40
CA PHE A 313 27.41 20.90 -4.98
C PHE A 313 26.94 19.43 -4.90
N VAL A 314 26.38 18.99 -3.78
CA VAL A 314 26.07 17.56 -3.54
C VAL A 314 24.61 17.20 -3.76
N ALA A 315 23.68 18.14 -3.68
CA ALA A 315 22.25 17.84 -3.77
C ALA A 315 21.76 17.83 -5.22
N PHE A 316 20.72 17.01 -5.48
CA PHE A 316 20.03 16.96 -6.76
C PHE A 316 18.54 16.74 -6.57
N ASP A 317 17.78 17.09 -7.59
CA ASP A 317 16.33 16.79 -7.67
C ASP A 317 16.13 15.49 -8.44
N GLN A 318 15.82 14.41 -7.75
CA GLN A 318 15.52 13.12 -8.35
C GLN A 318 14.20 13.14 -9.12
N ARG A 319 14.15 12.51 -10.28
CA ARG A 319 12.98 12.47 -11.17
C ARG A 319 12.77 11.08 -11.73
N ASP A 320 11.70 10.42 -11.26
CA ASP A 320 11.32 9.09 -11.71
C ASP A 320 10.06 9.14 -12.55
N GLU A 321 9.98 8.30 -13.57
CA GLU A 321 8.76 8.12 -14.37
C GLU A 321 8.33 6.66 -14.38
N SER A 322 7.01 6.41 -14.36
CA SER A 322 6.45 5.09 -14.61
C SER A 322 5.24 5.16 -15.53
N GLU A 323 5.06 4.12 -16.32
CA GLU A 323 3.92 4.01 -17.22
C GLU A 323 3.37 2.58 -17.25
N GLN A 324 2.04 2.48 -17.23
CA GLN A 324 1.32 1.23 -17.47
C GLN A 324 0.30 1.43 -18.58
N ARG A 325 0.15 0.43 -19.46
CA ARG A 325 -0.84 0.40 -20.55
C ARG A 325 -1.53 -0.95 -20.59
N ILE A 326 -2.81 -0.91 -20.94
CA ILE A 326 -3.63 -2.07 -21.20
C ILE A 326 -4.42 -1.89 -22.49
N TRP A 327 -4.48 -2.93 -23.28
CA TRP A 327 -5.45 -3.14 -24.35
C TRP A 327 -6.22 -4.41 -24.07
N ASP A 328 -7.52 -4.37 -24.26
CA ASP A 328 -8.39 -5.52 -24.13
C ASP A 328 -9.43 -5.52 -25.24
N LEU A 329 -9.65 -6.68 -25.82
CA LEU A 329 -10.71 -6.93 -26.79
C LEU A 329 -11.43 -8.19 -26.36
N SER A 330 -12.74 -8.10 -26.12
CA SER A 330 -13.57 -9.25 -25.75
C SER A 330 -14.83 -9.34 -26.60
N ALA A 331 -15.32 -10.55 -26.77
CA ALA A 331 -16.57 -10.85 -27.45
C ALA A 331 -17.35 -11.89 -26.65
N ASN A 332 -18.62 -11.63 -26.39
CA ASN A 332 -19.47 -12.47 -25.57
C ASN A 332 -20.80 -12.77 -26.29
N ALA A 333 -21.36 -13.93 -26.01
CA ALA A 333 -22.71 -14.28 -26.46
C ALA A 333 -23.44 -15.07 -25.36
N THR A 334 -24.69 -14.74 -25.13
CA THR A 334 -25.53 -15.41 -24.15
C THR A 334 -26.92 -15.69 -24.72
N GLY A 335 -27.50 -16.81 -24.35
CA GLY A 335 -28.83 -17.17 -24.82
C GLY A 335 -29.36 -18.43 -24.16
N ASN A 336 -30.49 -18.90 -24.63
CA ASN A 336 -31.18 -20.07 -24.09
C ASN A 336 -31.13 -21.23 -25.09
N LEU A 337 -30.78 -22.46 -24.64
CA LEU A 337 -30.69 -23.65 -25.51
C LEU A 337 -32.02 -24.41 -25.65
N PHE A 338 -32.58 -24.86 -24.53
CA PHE A 338 -33.84 -25.61 -24.50
C PHE A 338 -34.51 -25.46 -23.12
N GLU A 339 -35.78 -25.83 -23.05
CA GLU A 339 -36.55 -25.77 -21.82
C GLU A 339 -36.22 -26.97 -20.91
N LEU A 340 -35.97 -26.66 -19.64
CA LEU A 340 -35.92 -27.59 -18.52
C LEU A 340 -37.22 -27.47 -17.71
N PRO A 341 -37.53 -28.40 -16.80
CA PRO A 341 -38.74 -28.30 -15.95
C PRO A 341 -38.83 -27.03 -15.09
N GLY A 342 -37.73 -26.37 -14.84
CA GLY A 342 -37.65 -25.12 -14.06
C GLY A 342 -37.53 -23.85 -14.90
N GLY A 343 -37.39 -23.96 -16.23
CA GLY A 343 -37.19 -22.82 -17.13
C GLY A 343 -36.11 -23.09 -18.18
N PRO A 344 -35.77 -22.11 -19.02
CA PRO A 344 -34.80 -22.29 -20.09
C PRO A 344 -33.37 -22.56 -19.57
N LEU A 345 -32.65 -23.49 -20.20
CA LEU A 345 -31.22 -23.66 -19.98
C LEU A 345 -30.46 -22.47 -20.56
N GLY A 346 -29.95 -21.59 -19.71
CA GLY A 346 -29.12 -20.45 -20.09
C GLY A 346 -27.67 -20.87 -20.34
N VAL A 347 -27.07 -20.28 -21.37
CA VAL A 347 -25.64 -20.45 -21.70
C VAL A 347 -24.98 -19.12 -22.01
N ALA A 348 -23.70 -19.00 -21.67
CA ALA A 348 -22.86 -17.90 -22.10
C ALA A 348 -21.51 -18.42 -22.59
N PHE A 349 -20.95 -17.74 -23.60
CA PHE A 349 -19.61 -17.99 -24.16
C PHE A 349 -18.90 -16.68 -24.35
N GLY A 350 -17.60 -16.67 -24.16
CA GLY A 350 -16.80 -15.50 -24.45
C GLY A 350 -15.36 -15.85 -24.82
N ALA A 351 -14.74 -14.89 -25.51
CA ALA A 351 -13.32 -14.88 -25.81
C ALA A 351 -12.76 -13.49 -25.52
N GLU A 352 -11.53 -13.45 -25.02
CA GLU A 352 -10.84 -12.21 -24.65
C GLU A 352 -9.38 -12.29 -25.08
N HIS A 353 -8.85 -11.18 -25.57
CA HIS A 353 -7.43 -10.95 -25.79
C HIS A 353 -7.01 -9.66 -25.11
N ARG A 354 -5.97 -9.73 -24.27
CA ARG A 354 -5.46 -8.59 -23.50
C ARG A 354 -3.95 -8.46 -23.63
N ASP A 355 -3.45 -7.25 -23.86
CA ASP A 355 -2.03 -6.89 -23.84
C ASP A 355 -1.76 -5.90 -22.72
N GLN A 356 -0.77 -6.18 -21.88
CA GLN A 356 -0.35 -5.32 -20.78
C GLN A 356 1.15 -5.02 -20.88
N ARG A 357 1.50 -3.76 -20.60
CA ARG A 357 2.88 -3.28 -20.59
C ARG A 357 3.08 -2.38 -19.38
N GLY A 358 4.27 -2.45 -18.80
CA GLY A 358 4.69 -1.56 -17.72
C GLY A 358 6.15 -1.18 -17.87
N SER A 359 6.49 0.05 -17.47
CA SER A 359 7.88 0.51 -17.31
C SER A 359 8.02 1.39 -16.08
N PHE A 360 9.22 1.39 -15.53
CA PHE A 360 9.69 2.33 -14.51
C PHE A 360 11.09 2.76 -14.91
N ASP A 361 11.29 4.07 -15.01
CA ASP A 361 12.54 4.71 -15.40
C ASP A 361 12.97 5.62 -14.23
N PRO A 362 13.95 5.20 -13.39
CA PRO A 362 14.49 6.01 -12.30
C PRO A 362 15.36 7.15 -12.83
N ASP A 363 15.66 8.12 -11.95
CA ASP A 363 16.61 9.19 -12.22
C ASP A 363 18.00 8.60 -12.56
N PRO A 364 18.75 9.17 -13.53
CA PRO A 364 20.08 8.67 -13.90
C PRO A 364 21.08 8.57 -12.74
N VAL A 365 21.00 9.45 -11.73
CA VAL A 365 21.86 9.37 -10.53
C VAL A 365 21.48 8.17 -9.66
N VAL A 366 20.18 7.83 -9.60
CA VAL A 366 19.71 6.63 -8.90
C VAL A 366 20.11 5.37 -9.64
N GLU A 367 19.94 5.38 -10.97
CA GLU A 367 20.35 4.25 -11.85
C GLU A 367 21.86 3.97 -11.77
N ALA A 368 22.68 5.03 -11.67
CA ALA A 368 24.14 4.90 -11.48
C ALA A 368 24.53 4.39 -10.08
N GLY A 369 23.56 4.27 -9.13
CA GLY A 369 23.85 3.89 -7.74
C GLY A 369 24.48 4.99 -6.90
N GLU A 370 24.48 6.23 -7.39
CA GLU A 370 25.10 7.39 -6.74
C GLU A 370 24.15 8.13 -5.78
N SER A 371 22.87 7.77 -5.72
CA SER A 371 21.92 8.36 -4.78
C SER A 371 22.21 7.94 -3.34
N SER A 372 22.04 8.85 -2.39
CA SER A 372 22.10 8.55 -0.95
C SER A 372 20.84 7.85 -0.43
N ASP A 373 19.77 7.82 -1.21
CA ASP A 373 18.52 7.12 -0.90
C ASP A 373 18.50 5.73 -1.57
N ILE A 374 17.35 5.09 -1.60
CA ILE A 374 17.18 3.73 -2.09
C ILE A 374 17.59 3.62 -3.56
N PRO A 375 18.54 2.73 -3.91
CA PRO A 375 18.91 2.50 -5.30
C PRO A 375 17.76 1.82 -6.07
N ALA A 376 17.61 2.14 -7.35
CA ALA A 376 16.64 1.53 -8.23
C ALA A 376 17.19 1.45 -9.66
N LEU A 377 16.84 0.39 -10.38
CA LEU A 377 17.19 0.19 -11.77
C LEU A 377 15.95 0.28 -12.67
N PRO A 378 16.10 0.59 -13.96
CA PRO A 378 14.98 0.55 -14.88
C PRO A 378 14.29 -0.82 -14.92
N THR A 379 12.97 -0.81 -14.90
CA THR A 379 12.14 -2.01 -15.02
C THR A 379 11.21 -1.86 -16.21
N SER A 380 11.11 -2.88 -17.06
CA SER A 380 10.11 -2.90 -18.13
C SER A 380 9.68 -4.31 -18.45
N GLY A 381 8.40 -4.48 -18.78
CA GLY A 381 7.87 -5.77 -19.14
C GLY A 381 6.57 -5.69 -19.92
N ARG A 382 6.22 -6.81 -20.52
CA ARG A 382 5.00 -6.97 -21.29
C ARG A 382 4.54 -8.43 -21.23
N TYR A 383 3.24 -8.64 -21.20
CA TYR A 383 2.63 -9.93 -21.47
C TYR A 383 1.30 -9.77 -22.19
N ASN A 384 0.86 -10.81 -22.88
CA ASN A 384 -0.49 -10.94 -23.39
C ASN A 384 -1.22 -12.13 -22.78
N VAL A 385 -2.54 -12.07 -22.85
CA VAL A 385 -3.45 -13.08 -22.29
C VAL A 385 -4.52 -13.39 -23.34
N ASP A 386 -4.71 -14.67 -23.61
CA ASP A 386 -5.81 -15.20 -24.42
C ASP A 386 -6.72 -16.04 -23.55
N GLU A 387 -8.02 -15.78 -23.60
CA GLU A 387 -8.99 -16.46 -22.76
C GLU A 387 -10.22 -16.88 -23.55
N ILE A 388 -10.77 -18.06 -23.18
CA ILE A 388 -12.09 -18.50 -23.61
C ILE A 388 -12.84 -19.05 -22.41
N TYR A 389 -14.15 -18.82 -22.36
CA TYR A 389 -14.97 -19.35 -21.30
C TYR A 389 -16.35 -19.83 -21.78
N ALA A 390 -16.95 -20.70 -20.99
CA ALA A 390 -18.34 -21.11 -21.12
C ALA A 390 -19.01 -21.17 -19.76
N GLU A 391 -20.26 -20.75 -19.71
CA GLU A 391 -21.10 -20.78 -18.50
C GLU A 391 -22.45 -21.43 -18.81
N LEU A 392 -23.00 -22.12 -17.80
CA LEU A 392 -24.31 -22.76 -17.82
C LEU A 392 -25.13 -22.31 -16.63
N ASN A 393 -26.41 -22.06 -16.87
CA ASN A 393 -27.42 -21.84 -15.84
C ASN A 393 -28.61 -22.76 -16.11
N ALA A 394 -28.81 -23.78 -15.25
CA ALA A 394 -29.79 -24.84 -15.42
C ALA A 394 -30.87 -24.78 -14.32
N PRO A 395 -32.01 -24.12 -14.56
CA PRO A 395 -33.17 -24.16 -13.66
C PRO A 395 -33.85 -25.53 -13.76
N LEU A 396 -33.55 -26.42 -12.81
CA LEU A 396 -34.03 -27.80 -12.82
C LEU A 396 -35.49 -27.91 -12.43
N LEU A 397 -35.92 -27.13 -11.43
CA LEU A 397 -37.28 -27.12 -10.90
C LEU A 397 -37.74 -25.70 -10.58
N ALA A 398 -38.98 -25.38 -10.92
CA ALA A 398 -39.66 -24.17 -10.46
C ALA A 398 -41.09 -24.47 -10.05
N ASP A 399 -41.64 -23.70 -9.12
CA ASP A 399 -43.02 -23.73 -8.64
C ASP A 399 -43.50 -25.12 -8.19
N ARG A 400 -42.58 -25.89 -7.54
CA ARG A 400 -42.86 -27.21 -6.94
C ARG A 400 -42.81 -27.15 -5.42
N PRO A 401 -43.52 -28.03 -4.72
CA PRO A 401 -43.41 -28.16 -3.26
C PRO A 401 -41.93 -28.34 -2.86
N PHE A 402 -41.41 -27.53 -1.92
CA PHE A 402 -40.05 -27.47 -1.47
C PHE A 402 -38.98 -27.15 -2.57
N ALA A 403 -39.45 -26.71 -3.75
CA ALA A 403 -38.59 -26.29 -4.87
C ALA A 403 -39.28 -25.13 -5.64
N ASN A 404 -39.53 -24.00 -4.97
CA ASN A 404 -39.94 -22.79 -5.64
C ASN A 404 -38.95 -22.35 -6.73
N LEU A 405 -37.67 -22.64 -6.51
CA LEU A 405 -36.60 -22.66 -7.50
C LEU A 405 -35.52 -23.66 -7.08
N LEU A 406 -35.05 -24.45 -8.01
CA LEU A 406 -33.80 -25.20 -7.89
C LEU A 406 -32.99 -25.03 -9.17
N GLU A 407 -31.87 -24.39 -9.07
CA GLU A 407 -31.00 -23.99 -10.19
C GLU A 407 -29.57 -24.45 -9.92
N LEU A 408 -28.93 -25.00 -10.92
CA LEU A 408 -27.50 -25.30 -10.93
C LEU A 408 -26.78 -24.34 -11.87
N THR A 409 -25.60 -23.90 -11.45
CA THR A 409 -24.71 -23.08 -12.28
C THR A 409 -23.37 -23.77 -12.43
N GLY A 410 -22.76 -23.63 -13.60
CA GLY A 410 -21.42 -24.15 -13.87
C GLY A 410 -20.69 -23.24 -14.83
N ALA A 411 -19.36 -23.13 -14.66
CA ALA A 411 -18.52 -22.36 -15.58
C ALA A 411 -17.14 -23.02 -15.70
N ALA A 412 -16.53 -22.85 -16.88
CA ALA A 412 -15.13 -23.19 -17.12
C ALA A 412 -14.47 -22.05 -17.90
N ARG A 413 -13.25 -21.68 -17.53
CA ARG A 413 -12.44 -20.66 -18.22
C ARG A 413 -11.05 -21.23 -18.46
N TRP A 414 -10.62 -21.22 -19.71
CA TRP A 414 -9.24 -21.47 -20.10
C TRP A 414 -8.57 -20.13 -20.35
N THR A 415 -7.40 -19.95 -19.76
CA THR A 415 -6.59 -18.72 -19.84
C THR A 415 -5.18 -19.11 -20.20
N ASN A 416 -4.55 -18.37 -21.11
CA ASN A 416 -3.16 -18.54 -21.50
C ASN A 416 -2.40 -17.21 -21.43
N TYR A 417 -1.42 -17.16 -20.55
CA TYR A 417 -0.48 -16.05 -20.40
C TYR A 417 0.79 -16.32 -21.19
N SER A 418 1.30 -15.33 -21.90
CA SER A 418 2.57 -15.44 -22.62
C SER A 418 3.78 -15.67 -21.70
N THR A 419 3.67 -15.34 -20.41
CA THR A 419 4.73 -15.46 -19.39
C THR A 419 4.59 -16.68 -18.49
N SER A 420 3.36 -17.03 -18.11
CA SER A 420 3.11 -18.04 -17.07
C SER A 420 2.40 -19.30 -17.60
N GLY A 421 2.18 -19.38 -18.94
CA GLY A 421 1.52 -20.51 -19.57
C GLY A 421 0.01 -20.54 -19.36
N SER A 422 -0.60 -21.72 -19.55
CA SER A 422 -2.05 -21.87 -19.53
C SER A 422 -2.57 -22.52 -18.26
N THR A 423 -3.77 -22.11 -17.85
CA THR A 423 -4.53 -22.72 -16.74
C THR A 423 -6.01 -22.81 -17.10
N THR A 424 -6.72 -23.73 -16.45
CA THR A 424 -8.17 -23.84 -16.56
C THR A 424 -8.77 -23.81 -15.17
N THR A 425 -9.78 -22.99 -14.98
CA THR A 425 -10.50 -22.86 -13.72
C THR A 425 -11.96 -23.22 -13.88
N PHE A 426 -12.55 -23.77 -12.83
CA PHE A 426 -13.93 -24.23 -12.79
C PHE A 426 -14.70 -23.55 -11.67
N LYS A 427 -16.02 -23.40 -11.90
CA LYS A 427 -16.97 -22.93 -10.89
C LYS A 427 -18.22 -23.79 -10.97
N ALA A 428 -18.79 -24.16 -9.81
CA ALA A 428 -20.06 -24.83 -9.70
C ALA A 428 -20.89 -24.20 -8.57
N GLY A 429 -22.17 -24.11 -8.77
CA GLY A 429 -23.06 -23.53 -7.76
C GLY A 429 -24.44 -24.13 -7.78
N VAL A 430 -25.13 -24.02 -6.65
CA VAL A 430 -26.54 -24.34 -6.48
C VAL A 430 -27.27 -23.17 -5.84
N ASN A 431 -28.44 -22.85 -6.36
CA ASN A 431 -29.35 -21.86 -5.84
C ASN A 431 -30.70 -22.57 -5.61
N TRP A 432 -31.10 -22.70 -4.35
CA TRP A 432 -32.30 -23.41 -3.97
C TRP A 432 -33.23 -22.52 -3.13
N LYS A 433 -34.44 -22.32 -3.64
CA LYS A 433 -35.55 -21.67 -2.93
C LYS A 433 -36.57 -22.75 -2.54
N PRO A 434 -36.49 -23.35 -1.35
CA PRO A 434 -37.50 -24.31 -0.92
C PRO A 434 -38.88 -23.68 -0.79
N ILE A 435 -38.94 -22.42 -0.34
CA ILE A 435 -40.10 -21.58 -0.24
C ILE A 435 -39.78 -20.18 -0.76
N PRO A 436 -40.79 -19.35 -1.13
CA PRO A 436 -40.57 -17.98 -1.62
C PRO A 436 -39.69 -17.11 -0.71
N ASP A 437 -39.81 -17.29 0.59
CA ASP A 437 -39.18 -16.47 1.62
C ASP A 437 -37.72 -16.87 1.93
N LEU A 438 -37.29 -18.07 1.56
CA LEU A 438 -35.94 -18.60 1.88
C LEU A 438 -35.18 -19.01 0.61
N ARG A 439 -33.98 -18.45 0.45
CA ARG A 439 -33.00 -18.85 -0.57
C ARG A 439 -31.77 -19.43 0.12
N LEU A 440 -31.35 -20.60 -0.30
CA LEU A 440 -30.09 -21.24 0.07
C LEU A 440 -29.20 -21.26 -1.15
N ARG A 441 -27.92 -20.97 -0.96
CA ARG A 441 -26.92 -21.01 -2.05
C ARG A 441 -25.62 -21.63 -1.58
N ALA A 442 -24.97 -22.35 -2.48
CA ALA A 442 -23.60 -22.81 -2.29
C ALA A 442 -22.84 -22.65 -3.60
N THR A 443 -21.61 -22.19 -3.51
CA THR A 443 -20.73 -22.02 -4.66
C THR A 443 -19.36 -22.54 -4.30
N TRP A 444 -18.78 -23.32 -5.20
CA TRP A 444 -17.38 -23.69 -5.21
C TRP A 444 -16.73 -23.07 -6.44
N ALA A 445 -15.53 -22.52 -6.29
CA ALA A 445 -14.80 -21.92 -7.37
C ALA A 445 -13.29 -22.13 -7.21
N GLU A 446 -12.62 -22.37 -8.31
CA GLU A 446 -11.18 -22.23 -8.46
C GLU A 446 -10.86 -20.84 -8.99
N GLY A 447 -9.73 -20.29 -8.56
CA GLY A 447 -9.18 -19.04 -9.06
C GLY A 447 -7.67 -19.13 -9.23
N PHE A 448 -7.10 -18.18 -9.93
CA PHE A 448 -5.65 -18.02 -9.99
C PHE A 448 -5.31 -16.53 -10.12
N ARG A 449 -4.09 -16.18 -9.73
CA ARG A 449 -3.49 -14.87 -9.95
C ARG A 449 -2.17 -15.04 -10.68
N ALA A 450 -2.07 -14.54 -11.90
CA ALA A 450 -0.80 -14.50 -12.60
C ALA A 450 0.14 -13.45 -11.96
N PRO A 451 1.46 -13.67 -12.00
CA PRO A 451 2.42 -12.69 -11.58
C PRO A 451 2.27 -11.37 -12.35
N THR A 452 2.42 -10.25 -11.66
CA THR A 452 2.40 -8.91 -12.25
C THR A 452 3.70 -8.61 -12.99
N ILE A 453 3.72 -7.54 -13.80
CA ILE A 453 4.95 -7.08 -14.48
C ILE A 453 6.06 -6.78 -13.47
N GLY A 454 5.73 -6.16 -12.33
CA GLY A 454 6.71 -5.88 -11.28
C GLY A 454 7.25 -7.14 -10.60
N GLU A 455 6.40 -8.16 -10.41
CA GLU A 455 6.84 -9.45 -9.85
C GLU A 455 7.70 -10.27 -10.83
N LEU A 456 7.44 -10.19 -12.13
CA LEU A 456 8.22 -10.90 -13.14
C LEU A 456 9.54 -10.19 -13.48
N PHE A 457 9.47 -8.88 -13.75
CA PHE A 457 10.55 -8.12 -14.36
C PHE A 457 11.13 -7.05 -13.43
N GLY A 458 10.66 -6.99 -12.18
CA GLY A 458 11.12 -6.04 -11.18
C GLY A 458 12.61 -6.19 -10.92
N THR A 459 13.35 -5.09 -11.12
CA THR A 459 14.79 -5.03 -10.80
C THR A 459 14.98 -4.98 -9.29
N PRO A 460 16.20 -5.32 -8.78
CA PRO A 460 16.48 -5.27 -7.35
C PRO A 460 16.07 -3.95 -6.71
N SER A 461 15.31 -4.05 -5.64
CA SER A 461 14.75 -2.92 -4.88
C SER A 461 15.02 -3.15 -3.39
N ARG A 462 15.49 -2.11 -2.71
CA ARG A 462 15.82 -2.14 -1.28
C ARG A 462 14.59 -1.88 -0.42
N PHE A 463 14.50 -2.65 0.68
CA PHE A 463 13.59 -2.42 1.79
C PHE A 463 14.34 -2.64 3.11
N ASP A 464 14.32 -1.68 4.03
CA ASP A 464 15.03 -1.82 5.30
C ASP A 464 14.16 -2.51 6.35
N GLN A 465 14.64 -3.63 6.87
CA GLN A 465 13.97 -4.42 7.91
C GLN A 465 14.73 -4.35 9.23
N THR A 466 14.02 -4.38 10.33
CA THR A 466 14.63 -4.61 11.64
C THR A 466 14.99 -6.09 11.75
N ILE A 467 16.28 -6.40 11.78
CA ILE A 467 16.83 -7.75 11.79
C ILE A 467 17.76 -7.88 12.99
N LEU A 468 17.62 -8.99 13.72
CA LEU A 468 18.52 -9.38 14.79
C LEU A 468 19.49 -10.44 14.28
N ASP A 469 20.77 -10.09 14.23
CA ASP A 469 21.79 -10.99 13.70
C ASP A 469 22.16 -12.09 14.73
N PRO A 470 21.88 -13.38 14.44
CA PRO A 470 22.27 -14.49 15.33
C PRO A 470 23.78 -14.59 15.58
N CYS A 471 24.57 -13.97 14.70
CA CYS A 471 26.02 -13.93 14.80
C CYS A 471 26.57 -12.77 15.65
N SER A 472 25.67 -11.90 16.14
CA SER A 472 26.06 -10.77 17.01
C SER A 472 26.39 -11.23 18.42
N ASP A 473 27.44 -10.65 19.01
CA ASP A 473 27.87 -10.89 20.39
C ASP A 473 27.97 -12.37 20.77
N LEU A 474 28.65 -13.16 19.94
CA LEU A 474 28.78 -14.61 20.12
C LEU A 474 29.36 -15.02 21.48
N ASN A 475 29.99 -14.10 22.21
CA ASN A 475 30.56 -14.36 23.54
C ASN A 475 29.50 -14.32 24.66
N ASN A 476 28.44 -13.52 24.49
CA ASN A 476 27.40 -13.31 25.53
C ASN A 476 26.01 -13.72 25.08
N SER A 477 25.75 -13.93 23.77
CA SER A 477 24.44 -14.26 23.21
C SER A 477 23.90 -15.65 23.59
N GLY A 478 24.75 -16.54 24.14
CA GLY A 478 24.37 -17.93 24.38
C GLY A 478 24.28 -18.79 23.11
N ALA A 479 24.86 -18.32 22.01
CA ALA A 479 24.86 -19.02 20.71
C ALA A 479 25.42 -20.44 20.83
N SER A 480 24.79 -21.40 20.18
CA SER A 480 25.25 -22.80 20.14
C SER A 480 26.60 -22.93 19.44
N ALA A 481 27.31 -24.04 19.69
CA ALA A 481 28.58 -24.30 18.99
C ALA A 481 28.39 -24.37 17.46
N THR A 482 27.23 -24.85 16.98
CA THR A 482 26.88 -24.90 15.57
C THR A 482 26.72 -23.50 14.99
N VAL A 483 25.91 -22.64 15.62
CA VAL A 483 25.74 -21.26 15.20
C VAL A 483 27.06 -20.52 15.17
N ARG A 484 27.88 -20.65 16.22
CA ARG A 484 29.24 -20.06 16.25
C ARG A 484 30.09 -20.51 15.07
N ALA A 485 30.13 -21.81 14.77
CA ALA A 485 30.94 -22.34 13.68
C ALA A 485 30.44 -21.82 12.31
N ASN A 486 29.13 -21.80 12.10
CA ASN A 486 28.52 -21.29 10.86
C ASN A 486 28.77 -19.79 10.68
N CYS A 487 28.64 -18.99 11.75
CA CYS A 487 28.93 -17.56 11.72
C CYS A 487 30.38 -17.26 11.34
N ILE A 488 31.34 -18.01 11.93
CA ILE A 488 32.79 -17.88 11.59
C ILE A 488 33.03 -18.26 10.11
N ALA A 489 32.35 -19.29 9.60
CA ALA A 489 32.43 -19.66 8.19
C ALA A 489 31.92 -18.57 7.25
N GLN A 490 30.98 -17.72 7.71
CA GLN A 490 30.49 -16.55 6.98
C GLN A 490 31.36 -15.30 7.11
N GLY A 491 32.51 -15.37 7.78
CA GLY A 491 33.46 -14.27 7.93
C GLY A 491 33.33 -13.46 9.21
N VAL A 492 32.47 -13.89 10.15
CA VAL A 492 32.40 -13.27 11.48
C VAL A 492 33.69 -13.58 12.26
N PRO A 493 34.32 -12.61 12.94
CA PRO A 493 35.56 -12.81 13.70
C PRO A 493 35.46 -13.99 14.69
N ALA A 494 36.48 -14.88 14.64
CA ALA A 494 36.47 -16.10 15.46
C ALA A 494 36.56 -15.82 16.99
N ASP A 495 37.05 -14.65 17.37
CA ASP A 495 37.09 -14.19 18.75
C ASP A 495 35.71 -13.79 19.30
N GLY A 496 34.68 -13.70 18.42
CA GLY A 496 33.31 -13.34 18.79
C GLY A 496 33.12 -11.86 19.12
N SER A 497 34.03 -11.00 18.68
CA SER A 497 34.04 -9.56 18.98
C SER A 497 33.00 -8.75 18.19
N TYR A 498 32.40 -9.33 17.14
CA TYR A 498 31.37 -8.63 16.35
C TYR A 498 30.10 -8.39 17.15
N VAL A 499 29.64 -7.14 17.15
CA VAL A 499 28.36 -6.72 17.74
C VAL A 499 27.61 -5.88 16.72
N GLN A 500 26.37 -6.24 16.44
CA GLN A 500 25.50 -5.49 15.51
C GLN A 500 25.17 -4.11 16.10
N ILE A 501 25.54 -3.05 15.35
CA ILE A 501 25.32 -1.65 15.77
C ILE A 501 23.98 -1.12 15.26
N ASN A 502 23.67 -1.42 13.99
CA ASN A 502 22.43 -1.00 13.34
C ASN A 502 21.51 -2.22 13.13
N PRO A 503 20.31 -2.23 13.77
CA PRO A 503 19.34 -3.30 13.54
C PRO A 503 18.56 -3.15 12.24
N GLN A 504 18.55 -1.97 11.60
CA GLN A 504 17.92 -1.75 10.29
C GLN A 504 18.87 -2.22 9.20
N ILE A 505 18.55 -3.35 8.59
CA ILE A 505 19.35 -3.99 7.54
C ILE A 505 18.61 -3.95 6.22
N SER A 506 19.33 -3.63 5.17
CA SER A 506 18.79 -3.61 3.81
C SER A 506 18.47 -5.04 3.34
N VAL A 507 17.21 -5.27 2.98
CA VAL A 507 16.76 -6.47 2.29
C VAL A 507 16.45 -6.10 0.84
N ILE A 508 17.10 -6.79 -0.09
CA ILE A 508 16.98 -6.52 -1.52
C ILE A 508 16.04 -7.53 -2.13
N THR A 509 14.88 -7.05 -2.56
CA THR A 509 13.86 -7.86 -3.22
C THR A 509 13.93 -7.63 -4.73
N SER A 510 13.84 -8.70 -5.53
CA SER A 510 13.78 -8.64 -6.99
C SER A 510 12.65 -9.49 -7.53
N GLY A 511 12.19 -9.18 -8.73
CA GLY A 511 11.28 -10.04 -9.48
C GLY A 511 11.96 -11.33 -9.95
N SER A 512 11.15 -12.26 -10.45
CA SER A 512 11.63 -13.50 -11.04
C SER A 512 10.72 -13.93 -12.21
N GLU A 513 11.32 -14.21 -13.35
CA GLU A 513 10.60 -14.74 -14.52
C GLU A 513 10.16 -16.21 -14.34
N ASP A 514 10.68 -16.91 -13.34
CA ASP A 514 10.32 -18.28 -13.00
C ASP A 514 9.02 -18.41 -12.19
N LEU A 515 8.42 -17.27 -11.79
CA LEU A 515 7.20 -17.24 -11.01
C LEU A 515 6.02 -17.88 -11.76
N LYS A 516 5.28 -18.67 -11.03
CA LYS A 516 4.04 -19.34 -11.49
C LYS A 516 2.81 -18.60 -10.95
N PRO A 517 1.64 -18.77 -11.59
CA PRO A 517 0.39 -18.29 -11.02
C PRO A 517 0.14 -18.87 -9.62
N GLU A 518 -0.32 -18.02 -8.71
CA GLU A 518 -0.95 -18.48 -7.48
C GLU A 518 -2.28 -19.16 -7.80
N THR A 519 -2.68 -20.14 -7.06
CA THR A 519 -3.96 -20.84 -7.25
C THR A 519 -4.82 -20.72 -6.01
N SER A 520 -6.14 -20.70 -6.20
CA SER A 520 -7.06 -20.65 -5.07
C SER A 520 -8.24 -21.60 -5.24
N LYS A 521 -8.78 -22.05 -4.10
CA LYS A 521 -10.06 -22.77 -3.99
C LYS A 521 -10.91 -22.08 -2.96
N SER A 522 -12.16 -21.85 -3.31
CA SER A 522 -13.09 -21.16 -2.42
C SER A 522 -14.43 -21.85 -2.34
N TRP A 523 -15.01 -21.86 -1.14
CA TRP A 523 -16.39 -22.24 -0.86
C TRP A 523 -17.14 -21.08 -0.24
N VAL A 524 -18.34 -20.85 -0.74
CA VAL A 524 -19.28 -19.92 -0.12
C VAL A 524 -20.62 -20.62 0.02
N VAL A 525 -21.13 -20.70 1.25
CA VAL A 525 -22.44 -21.26 1.55
C VAL A 525 -23.28 -20.21 2.26
N GLY A 526 -24.46 -19.91 1.77
CA GLY A 526 -25.26 -18.82 2.31
C GLY A 526 -26.76 -19.08 2.31
N ALA A 527 -27.43 -18.30 3.15
CA ALA A 527 -28.88 -18.25 3.25
C ALA A 527 -29.36 -16.80 3.20
N VAL A 528 -30.43 -16.55 2.46
CA VAL A 528 -31.17 -15.29 2.46
C VAL A 528 -32.60 -15.54 2.88
N LEU A 529 -33.03 -14.89 3.94
CA LEU A 529 -34.39 -14.92 4.45
C LEU A 529 -35.07 -13.56 4.21
N SER A 530 -36.15 -13.55 3.46
CA SER A 530 -36.95 -12.35 3.15
C SER A 530 -38.44 -12.66 3.38
N PRO A 531 -38.92 -12.68 4.65
CA PRO A 531 -40.25 -13.10 4.99
C PRO A 531 -41.32 -12.21 4.37
N SER A 532 -42.27 -12.78 3.65
CA SER A 532 -43.43 -12.07 3.09
C SER A 532 -44.30 -11.40 4.16
N ALA A 533 -44.30 -11.95 5.39
CA ALA A 533 -44.97 -11.38 6.54
C ALA A 533 -44.35 -10.07 7.07
N ILE A 534 -43.07 -9.81 6.75
CA ILE A 534 -42.34 -8.58 7.14
C ILE A 534 -41.83 -7.92 5.85
N PRO A 535 -42.63 -7.12 5.16
CA PRO A 535 -42.18 -6.51 3.90
C PRO A 535 -40.95 -5.65 4.08
N ARG A 536 -40.05 -5.66 3.07
CA ARG A 536 -38.77 -4.90 3.06
C ARG A 536 -37.79 -5.28 4.15
N PHE A 537 -37.93 -6.46 4.75
CA PHE A 537 -36.97 -7.07 5.62
C PHE A 537 -36.18 -8.14 4.83
N SER A 538 -34.88 -8.16 4.97
CA SER A 538 -34.02 -9.29 4.55
C SER A 538 -32.85 -9.47 5.49
N ILE A 539 -32.51 -10.71 5.73
CA ILE A 539 -31.26 -11.10 6.38
C ILE A 539 -30.54 -12.11 5.50
N GLU A 540 -29.28 -11.86 5.28
CA GLU A 540 -28.37 -12.72 4.54
C GLU A 540 -27.22 -13.15 5.47
N ALA A 541 -26.89 -14.43 5.46
CA ALA A 541 -25.73 -14.96 6.16
C ALA A 541 -24.95 -15.87 5.21
N ASN A 542 -23.65 -15.63 5.08
CA ASN A 542 -22.74 -16.40 4.26
C ASN A 542 -21.58 -16.90 5.12
N TYR A 543 -21.23 -18.17 4.95
CA TYR A 543 -19.97 -18.74 5.37
C TYR A 543 -19.05 -18.76 4.14
N PHE A 544 -17.82 -18.28 4.29
CA PHE A 544 -16.78 -18.39 3.28
C PHE A 544 -15.60 -19.19 3.82
N ASN A 545 -14.95 -19.94 2.92
CA ASN A 545 -13.66 -20.59 3.16
C ASN A 545 -12.82 -20.43 1.88
N ILE A 546 -11.64 -19.88 2.02
CA ILE A 546 -10.73 -19.56 0.91
C ILE A 546 -9.35 -20.08 1.25
N LYS A 547 -8.77 -20.84 0.31
CA LYS A 547 -7.38 -21.30 0.39
C LYS A 547 -6.63 -20.81 -0.84
N VAL A 548 -5.46 -20.19 -0.63
CA VAL A 548 -4.51 -19.77 -1.67
C VAL A 548 -3.23 -20.56 -1.50
N ASP A 549 -2.78 -21.22 -2.56
CA ASP A 549 -1.55 -21.98 -2.61
C ASP A 549 -0.54 -21.30 -3.55
N GLY A 550 0.75 -21.35 -3.21
CA GLY A 550 1.83 -20.79 -4.01
C GLY A 550 1.81 -19.25 -4.06
N ALA A 551 1.39 -18.58 -2.99
CA ALA A 551 1.40 -17.13 -2.92
C ALA A 551 2.81 -16.59 -3.14
N ILE A 552 2.91 -15.54 -3.97
CA ILE A 552 4.17 -14.91 -4.36
C ILE A 552 4.63 -13.99 -3.24
N GLN A 553 5.77 -14.34 -2.65
CA GLN A 553 6.34 -13.60 -1.54
C GLN A 553 7.87 -13.76 -1.51
N ALA A 554 8.58 -12.79 -0.96
CA ALA A 554 9.98 -12.94 -0.57
C ALA A 554 10.09 -13.72 0.75
N ILE A 555 11.12 -14.54 0.91
CA ILE A 555 11.46 -15.10 2.23
C ILE A 555 11.92 -13.94 3.13
N ALA A 556 11.39 -13.85 4.34
CA ALA A 556 11.79 -12.81 5.28
C ALA A 556 13.31 -12.83 5.54
N GLY A 557 13.95 -11.66 5.53
CA GLY A 557 15.41 -11.54 5.73
C GLY A 557 15.89 -12.22 7.02
N GLN A 558 15.12 -12.10 8.11
CA GLN A 558 15.42 -12.80 9.36
C GLN A 558 15.42 -14.33 9.20
N THR A 559 14.48 -14.88 8.42
CA THR A 559 14.41 -16.33 8.16
C THR A 559 15.61 -16.83 7.36
N LEU A 560 16.02 -16.09 6.32
CA LEU A 560 17.22 -16.40 5.53
C LEU A 560 18.46 -16.39 6.43
N LEU A 561 18.62 -15.35 7.23
CA LEU A 561 19.73 -15.21 8.16
C LEU A 561 19.78 -16.33 9.20
N SER A 562 18.63 -16.70 9.76
CA SER A 562 18.54 -17.82 10.73
C SER A 562 18.85 -19.16 10.08
N ARG A 563 18.37 -19.44 8.86
CA ARG A 563 18.72 -20.65 8.11
C ARG A 563 20.23 -20.77 7.86
N CYS A 564 20.85 -19.67 7.49
CA CYS A 564 22.31 -19.64 7.29
C CYS A 564 23.05 -19.88 8.62
N ALA A 565 22.70 -19.19 9.69
CA ALA A 565 23.40 -19.29 10.97
C ALA A 565 23.17 -20.63 11.67
N GLU A 566 21.96 -21.20 11.62
CA GLU A 566 21.59 -22.41 12.37
C GLU A 566 21.83 -23.69 11.57
N LEU A 567 21.52 -23.68 10.25
CA LEU A 567 21.54 -24.88 9.40
C LEU A 567 22.69 -24.92 8.41
N ALA A 568 23.42 -23.81 8.24
CA ALA A 568 24.41 -23.61 7.15
C ALA A 568 23.76 -23.87 5.76
N ASP A 569 22.47 -23.46 5.59
CA ASP A 569 21.77 -23.57 4.32
C ASP A 569 22.50 -22.75 3.25
N GLU A 570 23.09 -23.44 2.26
CA GLU A 570 23.97 -22.83 1.25
C GLU A 570 23.29 -21.66 0.54
N LEU A 571 22.02 -21.84 0.09
CA LEU A 571 21.29 -20.79 -0.61
C LEU A 571 21.05 -19.55 0.28
N SER A 572 20.70 -19.76 1.54
CA SER A 572 20.46 -18.66 2.49
C SER A 572 21.75 -17.95 2.88
N CYS A 573 22.87 -18.69 2.95
CA CYS A 573 24.20 -18.12 3.20
C CYS A 573 24.70 -17.29 2.03
N ASP A 574 24.52 -17.75 0.80
CA ASP A 574 24.90 -17.03 -0.42
C ASP A 574 24.13 -15.72 -0.57
N ARG A 575 22.88 -15.66 -0.05
CA ARG A 575 22.01 -14.46 -0.02
C ARG A 575 22.33 -13.51 1.12
N THR A 576 23.21 -13.89 2.06
CA THR A 576 23.57 -13.07 3.23
C THR A 576 24.93 -12.43 3.03
N ASN A 577 24.98 -11.12 2.87
CA ASN A 577 26.21 -10.38 2.57
C ASN A 577 26.77 -9.72 3.83
N ARG A 578 28.06 -9.99 4.12
CA ARG A 578 28.77 -9.46 5.28
C ARG A 578 30.07 -8.75 4.89
N THR A 579 30.47 -7.78 5.70
CA THR A 579 31.82 -7.18 5.60
C THR A 579 32.91 -8.15 6.08
N SER A 580 34.14 -7.82 5.83
CA SER A 580 35.30 -8.57 6.39
C SER A 580 35.41 -8.52 7.91
N SER A 581 34.71 -7.59 8.57
CA SER A 581 34.58 -7.52 10.04
C SER A 581 33.37 -8.31 10.59
N GLY A 582 32.62 -8.99 9.73
CA GLY A 582 31.46 -9.78 10.09
C GLY A 582 30.14 -9.01 10.10
N ALA A 583 30.17 -7.67 9.93
CA ALA A 583 28.94 -6.87 9.93
C ALA A 583 28.03 -7.22 8.75
N LEU A 584 26.72 -7.35 9.03
CA LEU A 584 25.72 -7.63 8.03
C LEU A 584 25.48 -6.37 7.18
N VAL A 585 25.59 -6.48 5.85
CA VAL A 585 25.41 -5.37 4.91
C VAL A 585 24.03 -5.39 4.30
N PHE A 586 23.66 -6.50 3.63
CA PHE A 586 22.35 -6.69 3.05
C PHE A 586 22.01 -8.18 2.91
N ILE A 587 20.72 -8.47 2.69
CA ILE A 587 20.20 -9.81 2.43
C ILE A 587 19.42 -9.78 1.11
N GLU A 588 19.70 -10.71 0.21
CA GLU A 588 18.95 -10.88 -1.03
C GLU A 588 17.73 -11.78 -0.81
N ALA A 589 16.55 -11.28 -1.11
CA ALA A 589 15.29 -11.98 -0.91
C ALA A 589 14.39 -11.84 -2.17
N PRO A 590 14.71 -12.55 -3.27
CA PRO A 590 13.89 -12.54 -4.48
C PRO A 590 12.49 -13.10 -4.22
N LEU A 591 11.53 -12.71 -5.08
CA LEU A 591 10.17 -13.24 -5.02
C LEU A 591 10.12 -14.70 -5.48
N GLU A 592 9.38 -15.51 -4.74
CA GLU A 592 9.19 -16.95 -4.99
C GLU A 592 7.73 -17.38 -4.69
N ASN A 593 7.26 -18.48 -5.27
CA ASN A 593 5.95 -19.09 -4.93
C ASN A 593 6.08 -20.01 -3.70
N ILE A 594 6.10 -19.43 -2.52
CA ILE A 594 6.50 -20.13 -1.29
C ILE A 594 5.51 -20.00 -0.14
N ALA A 595 4.47 -19.20 -0.30
CA ALA A 595 3.53 -18.92 0.77
C ALA A 595 2.15 -19.53 0.48
N GLY A 596 1.34 -19.64 1.51
CA GLY A 596 -0.07 -20.01 1.43
C GLY A 596 -0.90 -19.15 2.34
N ILE A 597 -2.19 -19.03 2.04
CA ILE A 597 -3.16 -18.31 2.86
C ILE A 597 -4.41 -19.17 3.01
N GLU A 598 -4.85 -19.40 4.24
CA GLU A 598 -6.12 -20.03 4.54
C GLU A 598 -6.97 -19.08 5.39
N THR A 599 -8.21 -18.84 4.97
CA THR A 599 -9.12 -17.97 5.73
C THR A 599 -10.54 -18.46 5.65
N ASP A 600 -11.26 -18.34 6.76
CA ASP A 600 -12.68 -18.62 6.82
C ASP A 600 -13.43 -17.72 7.81
N GLY A 601 -14.72 -17.54 7.57
CA GLY A 601 -15.52 -16.67 8.40
C GLY A 601 -16.99 -16.58 7.97
N PHE A 602 -17.70 -15.65 8.58
CA PHE A 602 -19.10 -15.35 8.28
C PHE A 602 -19.30 -13.87 7.96
N ASP A 603 -20.09 -13.61 6.92
CA ASP A 603 -20.63 -12.28 6.63
C ASP A 603 -22.15 -12.31 6.82
N ILE A 604 -22.68 -11.42 7.66
CA ILE A 604 -24.11 -11.33 7.96
C ILE A 604 -24.57 -9.90 7.68
N THR A 605 -25.56 -9.77 6.81
CA THR A 605 -26.17 -8.48 6.46
C THR A 605 -27.65 -8.49 6.72
N LEU A 606 -28.15 -7.48 7.43
CA LEU A 606 -29.57 -7.26 7.66
C LEU A 606 -29.99 -5.95 7.03
N ASN A 607 -31.07 -5.97 6.28
CA ASN A 607 -31.73 -4.80 5.73
C ASN A 607 -33.18 -4.76 6.19
N TYR A 608 -33.61 -3.61 6.65
CA TYR A 608 -35.03 -3.38 6.96
C TYR A 608 -35.44 -1.94 6.67
N ARG A 609 -36.57 -1.76 6.07
CA ARG A 609 -37.20 -0.43 5.92
C ARG A 609 -38.63 -0.48 6.43
N THR A 610 -38.94 0.34 7.40
CA THR A 610 -40.29 0.39 7.97
C THR A 610 -41.30 0.86 6.92
N PRO A 611 -42.59 0.51 7.09
CA PRO A 611 -43.68 1.31 6.50
C PRO A 611 -43.54 2.78 6.93
N GLU A 612 -44.15 3.67 6.17
CA GLU A 612 -44.20 5.09 6.53
C GLU A 612 -44.89 5.28 7.89
N PHE A 613 -44.27 6.03 8.79
CA PHE A 613 -44.82 6.46 10.08
C PHE A 613 -44.21 7.82 10.46
N LEU A 614 -44.98 8.66 11.17
CA LEU A 614 -44.53 10.02 11.54
C LEU A 614 -44.02 10.87 10.36
N GLY A 615 -44.52 10.61 9.14
CA GLY A 615 -44.16 11.35 7.93
C GLY A 615 -42.81 10.96 7.32
N GLY A 616 -42.26 9.78 7.67
CA GLY A 616 -41.02 9.27 7.10
C GLY A 616 -40.92 7.76 7.19
N THR A 617 -39.80 7.23 6.72
CA THR A 617 -39.41 5.80 6.83
C THR A 617 -38.10 5.67 7.56
N LEU A 618 -37.98 4.67 8.43
CA LEU A 618 -36.72 4.29 9.05
C LEU A 618 -36.12 3.15 8.26
N GLY A 619 -34.87 3.36 7.74
CA GLY A 619 -34.02 2.33 7.18
C GLY A 619 -33.05 1.83 8.21
N LEU A 620 -32.81 0.52 8.23
CA LEU A 620 -31.75 -0.12 8.99
C LEU A 620 -30.92 -0.97 8.02
N PHE A 621 -29.64 -0.69 7.92
CA PHE A 621 -28.64 -1.55 7.31
C PHE A 621 -27.65 -1.98 8.38
N TRP A 622 -27.38 -3.28 8.52
CA TRP A 622 -26.45 -3.80 9.50
C TRP A 622 -25.60 -4.90 8.87
N ALA A 623 -24.33 -4.61 8.64
CA ALA A 623 -23.35 -5.54 8.10
C ALA A 623 -22.37 -5.97 9.20
N ASN A 624 -22.07 -7.26 9.23
CA ASN A 624 -21.17 -7.88 10.20
C ASN A 624 -20.25 -8.83 9.48
N SER A 625 -18.96 -8.79 9.81
CA SER A 625 -17.94 -9.75 9.38
C SER A 625 -17.30 -10.39 10.61
N ILE A 626 -17.30 -11.71 10.64
CA ILE A 626 -16.73 -12.52 11.71
C ILE A 626 -15.61 -13.36 11.09
N LEU A 627 -14.37 -12.99 11.34
CA LEU A 627 -13.20 -13.73 10.94
C LEU A 627 -12.95 -14.85 11.95
N ARG A 628 -13.03 -16.11 11.51
CA ARG A 628 -12.81 -17.27 12.36
C ARG A 628 -11.36 -17.74 12.32
N ASN A 629 -10.78 -17.69 11.14
CA ASN A 629 -9.43 -18.14 10.89
C ASN A 629 -8.79 -17.27 9.80
N TYR A 630 -7.53 -16.93 9.99
CA TYR A 630 -6.66 -16.33 8.97
C TYR A 630 -5.23 -16.82 9.23
N THR A 631 -4.82 -17.84 8.48
CA THR A 631 -3.51 -18.49 8.63
C THR A 631 -2.62 -18.15 7.45
N LEU A 632 -1.43 -17.67 7.74
CA LEU A 632 -0.35 -17.54 6.76
C LEU A 632 0.56 -18.76 6.88
N ILE A 633 0.82 -19.43 5.77
CA ILE A 633 1.79 -20.51 5.67
C ILE A 633 3.05 -19.92 5.04
N VAL A 634 4.11 -19.77 5.81
CA VAL A 634 5.33 -19.09 5.38
C VAL A 634 6.57 -19.96 5.59
N PRO A 635 7.67 -19.73 4.84
CA PRO A 635 8.94 -20.38 5.09
C PRO A 635 9.43 -20.12 6.52
N ALA A 636 9.87 -21.18 7.19
CA ALA A 636 10.53 -21.12 8.49
C ALA A 636 12.01 -21.48 8.36
N THR A 637 12.75 -21.51 9.46
CA THR A 637 14.15 -21.99 9.47
C THR A 637 14.19 -23.42 8.93
N GLU A 638 13.30 -24.31 9.38
CA GLU A 638 13.09 -25.64 8.79
C GLU A 638 11.67 -25.74 8.21
N GLY A 639 11.55 -26.02 6.90
CA GLY A 639 10.26 -26.21 6.22
C GLY A 639 9.39 -24.96 6.18
N THR A 640 8.12 -25.11 6.57
CA THR A 640 7.13 -24.03 6.67
C THR A 640 6.53 -23.94 8.07
N THR A 641 6.09 -22.78 8.45
CA THR A 641 5.33 -22.56 9.70
C THR A 641 3.98 -21.92 9.39
N GLU A 642 3.02 -22.18 10.25
CA GLU A 642 1.71 -21.55 10.21
C GLU A 642 1.68 -20.41 11.22
N ILE A 643 1.23 -19.24 10.77
CA ILE A 643 1.08 -18.05 11.58
C ILE A 643 -0.41 -17.69 11.60
N GLU A 644 -1.03 -17.88 12.75
CA GLU A 644 -2.41 -17.45 12.99
C GLU A 644 -2.45 -15.92 13.11
N ARG A 645 -3.30 -15.29 12.30
CA ARG A 645 -3.41 -13.83 12.24
C ARG A 645 -4.73 -13.28 12.79
N GLU A 646 -5.79 -14.09 12.91
CA GLU A 646 -7.07 -13.59 13.41
C GLU A 646 -6.96 -13.07 14.84
N GLY A 647 -7.39 -11.84 15.05
CA GLY A 647 -7.24 -11.12 16.32
C GLY A 647 -5.87 -10.49 16.53
N THR A 648 -5.02 -10.41 15.48
CA THR A 648 -3.71 -9.78 15.60
C THR A 648 -3.56 -8.55 14.73
N GLU A 649 -2.61 -7.67 15.10
CA GLU A 649 -2.01 -6.63 14.28
C GLU A 649 -0.64 -7.14 13.80
N GLN A 650 -0.41 -7.08 12.49
CA GLN A 650 0.84 -7.57 11.90
C GLN A 650 2.02 -6.63 12.16
N GLY A 651 1.76 -5.33 12.27
CA GLY A 651 2.78 -4.30 12.30
C GLY A 651 3.20 -3.90 10.89
N SER A 652 4.48 -3.92 10.58
CA SER A 652 4.97 -3.49 9.26
C SER A 652 4.95 -4.66 8.23
N PRO A 653 4.21 -4.54 7.09
CA PRO A 653 3.25 -3.48 6.78
C PRO A 653 2.04 -3.49 7.71
N ASP A 654 1.50 -2.30 8.01
CA ASP A 654 0.37 -2.14 8.94
C ASP A 654 -0.86 -2.88 8.40
N GLN A 655 -1.37 -3.85 9.17
CA GLN A 655 -2.58 -4.60 8.86
C GLN A 655 -3.13 -5.33 10.07
N ALA A 656 -4.32 -4.95 10.50
CA ALA A 656 -5.05 -5.65 11.56
C ALA A 656 -6.03 -6.70 10.98
N PHE A 657 -6.19 -7.81 11.71
CA PHE A 657 -7.12 -8.89 11.42
C PHE A 657 -8.16 -9.05 12.56
N PRO A 658 -9.03 -8.06 12.80
CA PRO A 658 -10.00 -8.15 13.88
C PRO A 658 -10.94 -9.34 13.71
N LYS A 659 -11.23 -10.07 14.79
CA LYS A 659 -12.18 -11.19 14.78
C LYS A 659 -13.61 -10.77 14.45
N TYR A 660 -13.94 -9.49 14.72
CA TYR A 660 -15.28 -8.97 14.46
C TYR A 660 -15.24 -7.51 14.01
N LYS A 661 -15.87 -7.24 12.87
CA LYS A 661 -16.17 -5.89 12.37
C LYS A 661 -17.67 -5.75 12.15
N SER A 662 -18.24 -4.60 12.49
CA SER A 662 -19.67 -4.34 12.30
C SER A 662 -19.91 -2.91 11.88
N THR A 663 -20.83 -2.71 10.92
CA THR A 663 -21.31 -1.39 10.52
C THR A 663 -22.84 -1.38 10.57
N ALA A 664 -23.39 -0.50 11.37
CA ALA A 664 -24.85 -0.28 11.47
C ALA A 664 -25.20 1.14 11.00
N ILE A 665 -26.13 1.25 10.08
CA ILE A 665 -26.65 2.52 9.55
C ILE A 665 -28.14 2.62 9.84
N PHE A 666 -28.52 3.68 10.50
CA PHE A 666 -29.92 4.05 10.76
C PHE A 666 -30.23 5.30 9.96
N ASP A 667 -31.10 5.18 8.96
CA ASP A 667 -31.53 6.29 8.11
C ASP A 667 -32.97 6.63 8.37
N TRP A 668 -33.25 7.82 8.90
CA TRP A 668 -34.56 8.40 8.89
C TRP A 668 -34.72 9.24 7.63
N ASP A 669 -35.68 8.89 6.81
CA ASP A 669 -35.97 9.54 5.54
C ASP A 669 -37.38 10.07 5.54
N ALA A 670 -37.51 11.37 5.72
CA ALA A 670 -38.76 12.12 5.54
C ALA A 670 -38.68 12.90 4.21
N GLN A 671 -39.82 13.38 3.74
CA GLN A 671 -39.93 14.01 2.42
C GLN A 671 -38.97 15.22 2.26
N ASP A 672 -38.83 16.04 3.32
CA ASP A 672 -38.04 17.29 3.26
C ASP A 672 -36.72 17.23 4.02
N TRP A 673 -36.52 16.25 4.87
CA TRP A 673 -35.33 16.11 5.68
C TRP A 673 -35.02 14.65 5.95
N GLY A 674 -33.77 14.39 6.25
CA GLY A 674 -33.29 13.06 6.64
C GLY A 674 -32.17 13.15 7.68
N LEU A 675 -32.05 12.09 8.46
CA LEU A 675 -30.99 11.92 9.44
C LEU A 675 -30.39 10.54 9.27
N SER A 676 -29.08 10.48 9.14
CA SER A 676 -28.31 9.22 9.10
C SER A 676 -27.41 9.14 10.31
N LEU A 677 -27.42 7.99 10.98
CA LEU A 677 -26.54 7.63 12.06
C LEU A 677 -25.80 6.36 11.66
N THR A 678 -24.46 6.42 11.58
CA THR A 678 -23.62 5.26 11.28
C THR A 678 -22.77 4.92 12.47
N GLY A 679 -22.83 3.66 12.94
CA GLY A 679 -21.94 3.10 13.94
C GLY A 679 -20.99 2.08 13.29
N ARG A 680 -19.68 2.23 13.47
CA ARG A 680 -18.64 1.32 12.98
C ARG A 680 -17.86 0.75 14.15
N TYR A 681 -17.96 -0.55 14.37
CA TYR A 681 -17.28 -1.25 15.46
C TYR A 681 -16.17 -2.16 14.90
N ILE A 682 -15.02 -2.10 15.56
CA ILE A 682 -13.84 -2.93 15.29
C ILE A 682 -13.46 -3.58 16.63
N SER A 683 -13.36 -4.91 16.67
CA SER A 683 -12.92 -5.62 17.88
C SER A 683 -11.44 -5.37 18.16
N GLU A 684 -11.03 -5.63 19.37
CA GLU A 684 -9.62 -5.57 19.78
C GLU A 684 -8.74 -6.55 19.00
N VAL A 685 -7.46 -6.19 18.86
CA VAL A 685 -6.40 -7.06 18.33
C VAL A 685 -5.15 -6.94 19.22
N GLU A 686 -4.27 -7.93 19.14
CA GLU A 686 -2.97 -7.93 19.82
C GLU A 686 -1.85 -7.77 18.78
N GLU A 687 -0.83 -6.98 19.08
CA GLU A 687 0.32 -6.88 18.18
C GLU A 687 1.10 -8.19 18.14
N SER A 688 1.41 -8.69 16.94
CA SER A 688 2.11 -9.98 16.79
C SER A 688 3.58 -9.95 17.19
N GLN A 689 4.15 -8.76 17.36
CA GLN A 689 5.58 -8.55 17.65
C GLN A 689 5.85 -8.18 19.11
N ASN A 690 4.81 -7.88 19.88
CA ASN A 690 4.90 -7.51 21.30
C ASN A 690 3.55 -7.75 22.01
N ASP A 691 3.50 -7.56 23.33
CA ASP A 691 2.29 -7.80 24.14
C ASP A 691 1.29 -6.63 24.16
N ASN A 692 1.44 -5.64 23.28
CA ASN A 692 0.55 -4.48 23.23
C ASN A 692 -0.82 -4.86 22.65
N LYS A 693 -1.89 -4.33 23.26
CA LYS A 693 -3.28 -4.56 22.88
C LYS A 693 -3.88 -3.31 22.27
N LEU A 694 -4.30 -3.43 21.03
CA LEU A 694 -5.08 -2.42 20.34
C LEU A 694 -6.55 -2.61 20.71
N GLY A 695 -7.02 -1.88 21.71
CA GLY A 695 -8.39 -2.01 22.23
C GLY A 695 -9.45 -1.70 21.18
N SER A 696 -10.64 -2.29 21.35
CA SER A 696 -11.76 -2.12 20.42
C SER A 696 -12.13 -0.65 20.17
N ARG A 697 -12.66 -0.36 18.98
CA ARG A 697 -13.11 0.98 18.58
C ARG A 697 -14.54 0.98 18.09
N LEU A 698 -15.28 2.00 18.52
CA LEU A 698 -16.59 2.34 17.99
C LEU A 698 -16.55 3.79 17.50
N TYR A 699 -16.62 3.97 16.19
CA TYR A 699 -16.80 5.28 15.56
C TYR A 699 -18.26 5.51 15.28
N VAL A 700 -18.72 6.74 15.51
CA VAL A 700 -20.10 7.14 15.26
C VAL A 700 -20.11 8.37 14.37
N ASP A 701 -20.82 8.27 13.24
CA ASP A 701 -20.97 9.35 12.27
C ASP A 701 -22.43 9.79 12.21
N VAL A 702 -22.66 11.09 12.06
CA VAL A 702 -24.02 11.68 11.96
C VAL A 702 -24.09 12.58 10.74
N GLN A 703 -25.13 12.46 9.95
CA GLN A 703 -25.44 13.38 8.84
C GLN A 703 -26.91 13.78 8.86
N GLY A 704 -27.17 15.07 8.83
CA GLY A 704 -28.49 15.63 8.55
C GLY A 704 -28.57 16.13 7.10
N ARG A 705 -29.71 15.98 6.45
CA ARG A 705 -30.01 16.56 5.13
C ARG A 705 -31.32 17.32 5.13
N LEU A 706 -31.41 18.35 4.29
CA LEU A 706 -32.61 19.20 4.11
C LEU A 706 -32.80 19.47 2.60
N GLY A 707 -33.97 19.11 2.08
CA GLY A 707 -34.44 19.45 0.75
C GLY A 707 -35.32 20.69 0.78
N LEU A 708 -35.23 21.57 -0.21
CA LEU A 708 -36.04 22.76 -0.34
C LEU A 708 -37.18 22.50 -1.35
N ARG A 709 -38.36 22.23 -0.87
CA ARG A 709 -39.61 21.92 -1.66
C ARG A 709 -40.04 23.02 -2.60
N ASN A 710 -39.86 24.29 -2.21
CA ASN A 710 -40.36 25.43 -2.99
C ASN A 710 -39.69 25.62 -4.35
N TRP A 711 -38.68 24.80 -4.67
CA TRP A 711 -37.91 24.83 -5.88
C TRP A 711 -37.90 23.45 -6.56
N GLU A 712 -39.02 22.74 -6.54
CA GLU A 712 -39.21 21.43 -7.16
C GLU A 712 -38.16 20.40 -6.72
N ASP A 713 -37.79 20.41 -5.44
CA ASP A 713 -36.76 19.55 -4.85
C ASP A 713 -35.35 19.71 -5.49
N ARG A 714 -35.06 20.85 -6.11
CA ARG A 714 -33.82 21.09 -6.84
C ARG A 714 -32.61 21.34 -5.94
N PHE A 715 -32.82 21.76 -4.70
CA PHE A 715 -31.70 22.04 -3.77
C PHE A 715 -31.74 21.08 -2.58
N GLU A 716 -30.57 20.51 -2.28
CA GLU A 716 -30.36 19.69 -1.08
C GLU A 716 -29.12 20.22 -0.33
N PHE A 717 -29.25 20.42 0.96
CA PHE A 717 -28.16 20.70 1.87
C PHE A 717 -27.96 19.53 2.81
N ALA A 718 -26.71 19.14 3.04
CA ALA A 718 -26.33 18.16 4.03
C ALA A 718 -25.21 18.72 4.92
N ALA A 719 -25.26 18.39 6.20
CA ALA A 719 -24.18 18.65 7.14
C ALA A 719 -23.93 17.39 7.96
N GLY A 720 -22.68 17.07 8.22
CA GLY A 720 -22.32 15.87 8.95
C GLY A 720 -21.05 16.01 9.78
N VAL A 721 -20.92 15.08 10.69
CA VAL A 721 -19.78 14.90 11.57
C VAL A 721 -19.39 13.43 11.53
N ASN A 722 -18.18 13.15 11.08
CA ASN A 722 -17.58 11.81 11.21
C ASN A 722 -16.81 11.76 12.51
N ASN A 723 -16.80 10.59 13.15
CA ASN A 723 -16.19 10.38 14.46
C ASN A 723 -16.72 11.38 15.52
N LEU A 724 -18.05 11.43 15.70
CA LEU A 724 -18.76 12.38 16.56
C LEU A 724 -18.16 12.48 17.96
N PHE A 725 -17.69 11.37 18.52
CA PHE A 725 -17.15 11.29 19.88
C PHE A 725 -15.64 11.53 19.95
N ASP A 726 -15.00 11.92 18.84
CA ASP A 726 -13.57 12.22 18.76
C ASP A 726 -12.69 11.07 19.29
N LYS A 727 -13.00 9.87 18.82
CA LYS A 727 -12.33 8.67 19.30
C LYS A 727 -11.05 8.44 18.50
N ASP A 728 -9.91 8.49 19.20
CA ASP A 728 -8.60 8.18 18.60
C ASP A 728 -8.47 6.71 18.24
N PRO A 729 -7.66 6.38 17.21
CA PRO A 729 -7.23 5.01 16.96
C PRO A 729 -6.44 4.47 18.15
N PRO A 730 -6.32 3.14 18.30
CA PRO A 730 -5.45 2.57 19.33
C PRO A 730 -3.98 2.78 18.98
N GLY A 731 -3.13 3.04 19.98
CA GLY A 731 -1.70 3.14 19.79
C GLY A 731 -1.08 1.79 19.43
N CYS A 732 -0.34 1.76 18.33
CA CYS A 732 0.35 0.59 17.79
C CYS A 732 1.86 0.83 17.84
N ILE A 733 2.59 -0.03 18.55
CA ILE A 733 4.05 0.09 18.74
C ILE A 733 4.79 -0.45 17.51
N SER A 734 4.29 -1.55 16.92
CA SER A 734 4.91 -2.20 15.77
C SER A 734 4.48 -1.60 14.43
N CYS A 735 3.47 -0.72 14.42
CA CYS A 735 3.04 -0.03 13.22
C CYS A 735 4.09 0.99 12.75
N GLY A 736 4.03 1.32 11.48
CA GLY A 736 4.97 2.26 10.86
C GLY A 736 4.92 3.68 11.43
N HIS A 737 5.02 4.68 10.58
CA HIS A 737 5.33 6.06 11.00
C HIS A 737 4.25 6.79 11.80
N ASN A 738 3.02 6.30 11.86
CA ASN A 738 1.89 7.04 12.44
C ASN A 738 1.48 6.55 13.83
N ASN A 739 2.12 5.50 14.36
CA ASN A 739 1.80 4.87 15.64
C ASN A 739 0.37 4.33 15.75
N PHE A 740 -0.29 4.09 14.63
CA PHE A 740 -1.57 3.40 14.50
C PHE A 740 -1.67 2.80 13.09
N ASP A 741 -2.52 1.81 12.92
CA ASP A 741 -2.79 1.20 11.62
C ASP A 741 -3.82 2.04 10.82
N PRO A 742 -3.41 2.81 9.80
CA PRO A 742 -4.33 3.62 8.98
C PRO A 742 -5.13 2.78 7.96
N THR A 743 -4.85 1.48 7.82
CA THR A 743 -5.61 0.57 6.96
C THR A 743 -6.88 0.07 7.63
N THR A 744 -6.92 0.12 8.96
CA THR A 744 -8.02 -0.39 9.79
C THR A 744 -8.76 0.71 10.55
N TYR A 745 -8.06 1.72 11.02
CA TYR A 745 -8.61 2.78 11.88
C TYR A 745 -8.63 4.13 11.19
N ASP A 746 -9.55 5.00 11.62
CA ASP A 746 -9.68 6.37 11.10
C ASP A 746 -8.47 7.24 11.49
N VAL A 747 -8.19 8.24 10.66
CA VAL A 747 -7.28 9.33 11.04
C VAL A 747 -7.79 9.98 12.32
N PRO A 748 -6.93 10.24 13.33
CA PRO A 748 -7.33 10.87 14.58
C PRO A 748 -8.00 12.22 14.36
N GLY A 749 -9.09 12.44 15.06
CA GLY A 749 -9.82 13.71 15.04
C GLY A 749 -11.25 13.57 14.51
N ARG A 750 -12.09 14.50 14.94
CA ARG A 750 -13.48 14.67 14.52
C ARG A 750 -13.52 15.46 13.21
N TYR A 751 -14.20 14.94 12.19
CA TYR A 751 -14.27 15.58 10.88
C TYR A 751 -15.65 16.16 10.60
N PHE A 752 -15.72 17.48 10.33
CA PHE A 752 -16.95 18.20 10.01
C PHE A 752 -17.05 18.48 8.51
N TYR A 753 -18.24 18.38 7.96
CA TYR A 753 -18.48 18.77 6.56
C TYR A 753 -19.86 19.35 6.31
N VAL A 754 -19.96 20.14 5.26
CA VAL A 754 -21.21 20.64 4.69
C VAL A 754 -21.22 20.40 3.19
N ARG A 755 -22.39 20.06 2.64
CA ARG A 755 -22.58 19.79 1.22
C ARG A 755 -23.85 20.49 0.71
N GLY A 756 -23.73 21.16 -0.43
CA GLY A 756 -24.86 21.68 -1.20
C GLY A 756 -24.94 20.97 -2.55
N THR A 757 -26.11 20.54 -2.95
CA THR A 757 -26.39 19.92 -4.24
C THR A 757 -27.54 20.63 -4.92
N VAL A 758 -27.39 20.93 -6.21
CA VAL A 758 -28.46 21.47 -7.07
C VAL A 758 -28.67 20.53 -8.25
N LYS A 759 -29.93 20.24 -8.56
CA LYS A 759 -30.36 19.55 -9.78
C LYS A 759 -31.15 20.55 -10.65
N MET A 760 -30.81 20.65 -11.94
CA MET A 760 -31.35 21.62 -12.88
C MET A 760 -31.99 20.91 -14.06
#